data_80ac9d0f42f3c80a6e1ff2db9c986d9d
#
_entry.id   80ac9d0f42f3c80a6e1ff2db9c986d9d
#
_cell.length_a   1.000
_cell.length_b   1.000
_cell.length_c   1.000
_cell.angle_alpha   90.00
_cell.angle_beta   90.00
_cell.angle_gamma   90.00
#
_symmetry.space_group_name_H-M   'P 1'
#
loop_
_entity.id
_entity.type
_entity.pdbx_description
1 polymer ?
#
loop_
_entity_poly.entity_id
_entity_poly.type
_entity_poly.pdbx_seq_one_letter_code
_entity_poly.pdbx_strand_id
1 'polypeptide(L)'
;MNLSSVNKVITLIGRLADPRRATEGFLPVCSGKPAFDESAPPVRYFPRVSPEEAGVSPRLLSEMLTELSENQTLHLHTVTVLQAGQVICEASFGAQDRNIWKYTFSGCKTIVGFAVGILIGDGVLSYDDKVSELFSDRLNAVTRLRFANITVRDLLTMRSGIIFNEVEAMVEGDWLRAWFNSGVSNENVFDPKAPKPFNYNSMNTYLLAALVTRKSGMSLSDFLRKRLFGPMGITRFYWEKSPDGIEKGGWGLYLLSEDFAKLGVLCMQDGVWEGEQLVPADYIRRAVTAQTDTPASTGTKAVHYSYGYQMWVGTSPRAFLFNGMLGQNVLGFPESGIVIAANAGNGEMFQQSDFYAIVTRYLGTSDAVKGEALPADREGNYALASVLLSLREHTAEEQKALDDAFAPPAPEPEPEPQPEPLPPAENGFLARLKAIFCPKKAVQSAETHPDSPETLPVSAEKNVPAPVPSLPQEAYALDGASFRVREGEPSQAAGLMPVIFQIMQSNYPKGLERVSFAVRRNSAGEEQLVCTYAEQEAAYVFSVGFQKSRRVCLYFRGEPFLCAVGGAFTRDEDGHTVLRLTVEFLETPCTRTIKLFFDTDGSGTALLRQEETPGARFIYENVLAEKQEIAAQPVIGAALEKIDNDYLEYKVRRAMSPELHLIRE
;
A
#
# COMPACT_ATOMS: atom_id res chain seq x y z
N MET A 1 -0.41 15.88 27.23
CA MET A 1 0.43 14.68 27.45
C MET A 1 0.75 14.54 28.93
N ASN A 2 0.64 13.36 29.52
CA ASN A 2 1.16 13.17 30.88
C ASN A 2 2.69 12.91 30.81
N LEU A 3 3.41 13.17 31.93
CA LEU A 3 4.87 12.99 31.98
C LEU A 3 5.34 11.57 31.59
N SER A 4 4.51 10.55 31.81
CA SER A 4 4.81 9.17 31.44
C SER A 4 4.76 8.97 29.91
N SER A 5 3.75 9.49 29.23
CA SER A 5 3.61 9.41 27.77
C SER A 5 4.73 10.18 27.07
N VAL A 6 5.10 11.34 27.60
CA VAL A 6 6.25 12.12 27.12
C VAL A 6 7.55 11.33 27.18
N ASN A 7 7.84 10.72 28.34
CA ASN A 7 9.04 9.90 28.48
C ASN A 7 9.05 8.70 27.51
N LYS A 8 7.89 8.09 27.23
CA LYS A 8 7.76 7.00 26.27
C LYS A 8 8.00 7.47 24.84
N VAL A 9 7.45 8.64 24.45
CA VAL A 9 7.68 9.24 23.12
C VAL A 9 9.15 9.63 22.94
N ILE A 10 9.77 10.28 23.94
CA ILE A 10 11.21 10.58 23.93
C ILE A 10 12.03 9.28 23.82
N THR A 11 11.62 8.22 24.49
CA THR A 11 12.26 6.92 24.38
C THR A 11 12.10 6.33 23.00
N LEU A 12 10.93 6.46 22.35
CA LEU A 12 10.68 6.02 20.99
C LEU A 12 11.58 6.78 19.99
N ILE A 13 11.63 8.10 20.09
CA ILE A 13 12.54 8.94 19.28
C ILE A 13 14.00 8.55 19.54
N GLY A 14 14.38 8.35 20.81
CA GLY A 14 15.72 7.92 21.20
C GLY A 14 16.11 6.53 20.65
N ARG A 15 15.15 5.63 20.43
CA ARG A 15 15.37 4.32 19.79
C ARG A 15 15.56 4.41 18.30
N LEU A 16 14.78 5.26 17.63
CA LEU A 16 14.99 5.56 16.22
C LEU A 16 16.39 6.16 16.00
N ALA A 17 16.84 6.96 16.95
CA ALA A 17 18.17 7.56 16.92
C ALA A 17 19.29 6.59 17.36
N ASP A 18 19.02 5.56 18.15
CA ASP A 18 19.98 4.54 18.56
C ASP A 18 19.34 3.15 18.64
N PRO A 19 19.40 2.36 17.55
CA PRO A 19 18.82 1.02 17.47
C PRO A 19 19.35 0.04 18.53
N ARG A 20 20.52 0.33 19.14
CA ARG A 20 21.11 -0.51 20.20
C ARG A 20 20.38 -0.39 21.54
N ARG A 21 19.56 0.63 21.72
CA ARG A 21 18.77 0.79 22.94
C ARG A 21 17.71 -0.30 23.02
N ALA A 22 17.72 -1.05 24.11
CA ALA A 22 16.83 -2.17 24.35
C ALA A 22 15.34 -1.81 24.20
N THR A 23 14.57 -2.78 23.73
CA THR A 23 13.12 -2.69 23.56
C THR A 23 12.35 -2.92 24.86
N GLU A 24 13.00 -2.83 26.01
CA GLU A 24 12.39 -3.03 27.32
C GLU A 24 11.28 -2.01 27.57
N GLY A 25 10.09 -2.49 27.88
CA GLY A 25 8.94 -1.69 28.29
C GLY A 25 7.91 -1.33 27.19
N PHE A 26 8.08 -1.79 25.94
CA PHE A 26 7.02 -1.71 24.93
C PHE A 26 6.48 -3.12 24.65
N LEU A 27 5.18 -3.28 24.82
CA LEU A 27 4.53 -4.53 24.45
C LEU A 27 4.40 -4.57 22.92
N PRO A 28 4.84 -5.66 22.25
CA PRO A 28 4.57 -5.85 20.84
C PRO A 28 3.06 -5.82 20.62
N VAL A 29 2.61 -4.97 19.71
CA VAL A 29 1.21 -4.95 19.29
C VAL A 29 1.09 -5.92 18.12
N CYS A 30 1.00 -7.22 18.43
CA CYS A 30 0.64 -8.22 17.41
C CYS A 30 -0.79 -7.93 16.97
N SER A 31 -0.97 -7.70 15.69
CA SER A 31 -2.30 -7.40 15.14
C SER A 31 -3.19 -8.64 15.10
N GLY A 32 -2.61 -9.84 15.08
CA GLY A 32 -3.31 -11.10 14.85
C GLY A 32 -3.78 -11.23 13.40
N LYS A 33 -3.14 -10.50 12.48
CA LYS A 33 -3.42 -10.56 11.05
C LYS A 33 -3.22 -11.99 10.52
N PRO A 34 -4.18 -12.56 9.79
CA PRO A 34 -3.96 -13.83 9.12
C PRO A 34 -2.99 -13.65 7.94
N ALA A 35 -2.30 -14.71 7.55
CA ALA A 35 -1.55 -14.72 6.31
C ALA A 35 -2.50 -14.48 5.12
N PHE A 36 -2.02 -13.77 4.11
CA PHE A 36 -2.80 -13.56 2.89
C PHE A 36 -3.00 -14.90 2.17
N ASP A 37 -4.24 -15.19 1.81
CA ASP A 37 -4.59 -16.41 1.06
C ASP A 37 -4.38 -16.17 -0.45
N GLU A 38 -3.24 -16.61 -0.96
CA GLU A 38 -2.92 -16.53 -2.38
C GLU A 38 -3.73 -17.54 -3.25
N SER A 39 -4.38 -18.53 -2.64
CA SER A 39 -5.21 -19.50 -3.35
C SER A 39 -6.59 -18.95 -3.71
N ALA A 40 -7.03 -17.89 -3.04
CA ALA A 40 -8.30 -17.27 -3.30
C ALA A 40 -8.34 -16.63 -4.70
N PRO A 41 -9.44 -16.78 -5.45
CA PRO A 41 -9.54 -16.23 -6.80
C PRO A 41 -9.43 -14.68 -6.77
N PRO A 42 -8.87 -14.08 -7.85
CA PRO A 42 -8.86 -12.62 -8.00
C PRO A 42 -10.28 -12.02 -7.92
N VAL A 43 -10.40 -10.88 -7.25
CA VAL A 43 -11.66 -10.11 -7.28
C VAL A 43 -11.71 -9.33 -8.59
N ARG A 44 -12.80 -9.53 -9.34
CA ARG A 44 -13.08 -8.86 -10.61
C ARG A 44 -14.56 -8.51 -10.66
N TYR A 45 -14.94 -7.52 -9.91
CA TYR A 45 -16.32 -7.06 -9.83
C TYR A 45 -16.70 -6.20 -11.04
N PHE A 46 -15.90 -5.20 -11.34
CA PHE A 46 -16.19 -4.27 -12.43
C PHE A 46 -15.93 -4.91 -13.82
N PRO A 47 -16.75 -4.60 -14.83
CA PRO A 47 -16.43 -4.97 -16.22
C PRO A 47 -15.14 -4.27 -16.67
N ARG A 48 -14.37 -4.95 -17.54
CA ARG A 48 -13.17 -4.42 -18.20
C ARG A 48 -13.54 -4.11 -19.64
N VAL A 49 -13.36 -2.87 -20.02
CA VAL A 49 -13.62 -2.38 -21.38
C VAL A 49 -12.37 -1.71 -21.94
N SER A 50 -12.30 -1.54 -23.25
CA SER A 50 -11.23 -0.72 -23.83
C SER A 50 -11.41 0.74 -23.43
N PRO A 51 -10.33 1.52 -23.33
CA PRO A 51 -10.45 2.95 -23.05
C PRO A 51 -11.37 3.67 -24.02
N GLU A 52 -11.30 3.34 -25.32
CA GLU A 52 -12.12 3.95 -26.38
C GLU A 52 -13.62 3.67 -26.19
N GLU A 53 -14.01 2.44 -25.76
CA GLU A 53 -15.42 2.14 -25.46
C GLU A 53 -15.95 3.02 -24.35
N ALA A 54 -15.09 3.44 -23.43
CA ALA A 54 -15.40 4.35 -22.33
C ALA A 54 -15.19 5.83 -22.68
N GLY A 55 -14.88 6.17 -23.94
CA GLY A 55 -14.65 7.52 -24.41
C GLY A 55 -13.32 8.13 -23.98
N VAL A 56 -12.33 7.32 -23.59
CA VAL A 56 -10.99 7.76 -23.13
C VAL A 56 -9.94 7.31 -24.13
N SER A 57 -8.98 8.19 -24.46
CA SER A 57 -7.89 7.85 -25.37
C SER A 57 -6.89 6.89 -24.71
N PRO A 58 -6.51 5.76 -25.34
CA PRO A 58 -5.45 4.89 -24.82
C PRO A 58 -4.08 5.58 -24.81
N ARG A 59 -3.82 6.54 -25.73
CA ARG A 59 -2.59 7.35 -25.72
C ARG A 59 -2.50 8.22 -24.48
N LEU A 60 -3.61 8.84 -24.07
CA LEU A 60 -3.67 9.64 -22.84
C LEU A 60 -3.28 8.82 -21.60
N LEU A 61 -3.78 7.58 -21.50
CA LEU A 61 -3.43 6.68 -20.41
C LEU A 61 -1.98 6.21 -20.48
N SER A 62 -1.47 5.94 -21.69
CA SER A 62 -0.08 5.56 -21.91
C SER A 62 0.87 6.68 -21.48
N GLU A 63 0.61 7.92 -21.89
CA GLU A 63 1.40 9.11 -21.53
C GLU A 63 1.37 9.35 -20.02
N MET A 64 0.18 9.28 -19.40
CA MET A 64 0.04 9.41 -17.94
C MET A 64 0.85 8.36 -17.18
N LEU A 65 0.77 7.08 -17.57
CA LEU A 65 1.50 6.01 -16.91
C LEU A 65 3.00 6.14 -17.11
N THR A 66 3.44 6.57 -18.28
CA THR A 66 4.86 6.85 -18.56
C THR A 66 5.37 7.94 -17.64
N GLU A 67 4.69 9.08 -17.56
CA GLU A 67 5.09 10.18 -16.68
C GLU A 67 5.09 9.77 -15.20
N LEU A 68 4.08 9.00 -14.78
CA LEU A 68 4.01 8.47 -13.42
C LEU A 68 5.20 7.54 -13.11
N SER A 69 5.62 6.72 -14.07
CA SER A 69 6.71 5.74 -13.89
C SER A 69 8.10 6.38 -13.91
N GLU A 70 8.27 7.47 -14.65
CA GLU A 70 9.52 8.22 -14.76
C GLU A 70 9.75 9.20 -13.60
N ASN A 71 8.72 9.49 -12.83
CA ASN A 71 8.81 10.40 -11.70
C ASN A 71 9.59 9.77 -10.54
N GLN A 72 10.72 10.36 -10.18
CA GLN A 72 11.67 9.83 -9.19
C GLN A 72 11.15 9.88 -7.74
N THR A 73 10.07 10.61 -7.48
CA THR A 73 9.47 10.73 -6.14
C THR A 73 8.37 9.67 -5.92
N LEU A 74 7.91 9.04 -7.00
CA LEU A 74 6.83 8.06 -6.96
C LEU A 74 7.38 6.63 -6.99
N HIS A 75 6.89 5.81 -6.09
CA HIS A 75 7.15 4.37 -6.03
C HIS A 75 5.81 3.63 -6.09
N LEU A 76 5.20 3.62 -7.28
CA LEU A 76 3.88 3.05 -7.48
C LEU A 76 3.91 1.52 -7.37
N HIS A 77 2.84 0.97 -6.84
CA HIS A 77 2.61 -0.48 -6.73
C HIS A 77 1.50 -0.93 -7.67
N THR A 78 0.35 -0.28 -7.60
CA THR A 78 -0.79 -0.56 -8.48
C THR A 78 -1.54 0.72 -8.77
N VAL A 79 -2.08 0.82 -10.00
CA VAL A 79 -3.00 1.88 -10.42
C VAL A 79 -4.15 1.22 -11.16
N THR A 80 -5.38 1.51 -10.75
CA THR A 80 -6.60 1.08 -11.44
C THR A 80 -7.42 2.32 -11.76
N VAL A 81 -7.75 2.51 -13.03
CA VAL A 81 -8.57 3.63 -13.52
C VAL A 81 -9.93 3.09 -13.96
N LEU A 82 -10.97 3.68 -13.41
CA LEU A 82 -12.35 3.38 -13.76
C LEU A 82 -13.02 4.62 -14.36
N GLN A 83 -13.84 4.41 -15.41
CA GLN A 83 -14.76 5.40 -15.93
C GLN A 83 -16.17 4.85 -15.83
N ALA A 84 -17.08 5.61 -15.21
CA ALA A 84 -18.48 5.23 -15.02
C ALA A 84 -18.69 3.81 -14.47
N GLY A 85 -17.82 3.34 -13.56
CA GLY A 85 -17.88 2.00 -12.98
C GLY A 85 -17.33 0.88 -13.89
N GLN A 86 -16.62 1.20 -14.95
CA GLN A 86 -15.93 0.25 -15.82
C GLN A 86 -14.42 0.45 -15.71
N VAL A 87 -13.66 -0.63 -15.56
CA VAL A 87 -12.20 -0.58 -15.52
C VAL A 87 -11.67 -0.40 -16.95
N ILE A 88 -10.93 0.68 -17.17
CA ILE A 88 -10.33 1.03 -18.46
C ILE A 88 -8.81 0.89 -18.47
N CYS A 89 -8.17 0.82 -17.29
CA CYS A 89 -6.73 0.63 -17.17
C CYS A 89 -6.39 -0.02 -15.83
N GLU A 90 -5.48 -0.98 -15.85
CA GLU A 90 -4.95 -1.66 -14.66
C GLU A 90 -3.44 -1.83 -14.81
N ALA A 91 -2.67 -1.11 -14.00
CA ALA A 91 -1.20 -1.20 -13.95
C ALA A 91 -0.74 -1.85 -12.65
N SER A 92 0.29 -2.68 -12.75
CA SER A 92 1.08 -3.20 -11.62
C SER A 92 2.54 -2.88 -11.87
N PHE A 93 3.31 -2.58 -10.83
CA PHE A 93 4.70 -2.15 -10.93
C PHE A 93 5.61 -3.17 -10.24
N GLY A 94 6.74 -3.53 -10.87
CA GLY A 94 7.67 -4.52 -10.35
C GLY A 94 6.98 -5.86 -10.04
N ALA A 95 7.20 -6.40 -8.86
CA ALA A 95 6.59 -7.63 -8.37
C ALA A 95 5.20 -7.43 -7.73
N GLN A 96 4.70 -6.19 -7.68
CA GLN A 96 3.44 -5.85 -7.02
C GLN A 96 2.23 -6.44 -7.74
N ASP A 97 1.20 -6.78 -6.97
CA ASP A 97 -0.02 -7.40 -7.49
C ASP A 97 -1.26 -6.75 -6.86
N ARG A 98 -2.21 -6.31 -7.71
CA ARG A 98 -3.49 -5.72 -7.29
C ARG A 98 -4.42 -6.72 -6.59
N ASN A 99 -4.19 -8.03 -6.78
CA ASN A 99 -4.98 -9.08 -6.14
C ASN A 99 -4.52 -9.40 -4.72
N ILE A 100 -3.47 -8.73 -4.24
CA ILE A 100 -3.00 -8.78 -2.86
C ILE A 100 -3.55 -7.57 -2.13
N TRP A 101 -4.15 -7.77 -0.95
CA TRP A 101 -4.62 -6.65 -0.14
C TRP A 101 -3.48 -5.73 0.27
N LYS A 102 -3.80 -4.45 0.43
CA LYS A 102 -2.85 -3.41 0.76
C LYS A 102 -3.23 -2.72 2.05
N TYR A 103 -2.24 -2.34 2.84
CA TYR A 103 -2.40 -1.54 4.04
C TYR A 103 -2.80 -0.11 3.67
N THR A 104 -4.04 0.28 3.92
CA THR A 104 -4.63 1.52 3.39
C THR A 104 -4.22 2.79 4.13
N PHE A 105 -3.50 2.66 5.27
CA PHE A 105 -3.24 3.79 6.17
C PHE A 105 -4.49 4.64 6.42
N SER A 106 -4.36 5.98 6.33
CA SER A 106 -5.46 6.92 6.58
C SER A 106 -6.60 6.87 5.56
N GLY A 107 -6.41 6.19 4.44
CA GLY A 107 -7.49 6.00 3.45
C GLY A 107 -8.72 5.31 4.02
N CYS A 108 -8.57 4.52 5.08
CA CYS A 108 -9.69 3.88 5.77
C CYS A 108 -10.56 4.83 6.61
N LYS A 109 -10.12 6.06 6.90
CA LYS A 109 -10.90 7.04 7.67
C LYS A 109 -12.25 7.30 7.05
N THR A 110 -12.29 7.43 5.73
CA THR A 110 -13.53 7.61 4.97
C THR A 110 -14.53 6.47 5.22
N ILE A 111 -14.05 5.23 5.35
CA ILE A 111 -14.90 4.06 5.60
C ILE A 111 -15.53 4.12 7.01
N VAL A 112 -14.79 4.58 8.01
CA VAL A 112 -15.33 4.86 9.34
C VAL A 112 -16.39 5.97 9.25
N GLY A 113 -16.12 6.99 8.45
CA GLY A 113 -17.08 8.04 8.14
C GLY A 113 -18.38 7.48 7.57
N PHE A 114 -18.32 6.54 6.61
CA PHE A 114 -19.52 5.88 6.07
C PHE A 114 -20.30 5.11 7.14
N ALA A 115 -19.61 4.39 8.04
CA ALA A 115 -20.27 3.70 9.15
C ALA A 115 -21.03 4.68 10.06
N VAL A 116 -20.43 5.85 10.36
CA VAL A 116 -21.12 6.93 11.10
C VAL A 116 -22.30 7.48 10.30
N GLY A 117 -22.12 7.70 9.00
CA GLY A 117 -23.18 8.15 8.10
C GLY A 117 -24.39 7.21 8.07
N ILE A 118 -24.16 5.89 8.06
CA ILE A 118 -25.21 4.87 8.16
C ILE A 118 -25.98 5.01 9.49
N LEU A 119 -25.28 5.14 10.62
CA LEU A 119 -25.92 5.31 11.93
C LEU A 119 -26.69 6.63 12.03
N ILE A 120 -26.26 7.69 11.35
CA ILE A 120 -27.00 8.96 11.25
C ILE A 120 -28.27 8.76 10.42
N GLY A 121 -28.18 8.06 9.28
CA GLY A 121 -29.34 7.73 8.47
C GLY A 121 -30.37 6.86 9.17
N ASP A 122 -29.91 5.96 10.04
CA ASP A 122 -30.77 5.12 10.89
C ASP A 122 -31.41 5.91 12.07
N GLY A 123 -31.03 7.19 12.27
CA GLY A 123 -31.50 8.00 13.40
C GLY A 123 -30.89 7.60 14.76
N VAL A 124 -29.84 6.78 14.77
CA VAL A 124 -29.14 6.32 15.98
C VAL A 124 -28.14 7.35 16.48
N LEU A 125 -27.60 8.17 15.56
CA LEU A 125 -26.68 9.27 15.80
C LEU A 125 -27.17 10.55 15.13
N SER A 126 -26.71 11.69 15.66
CA SER A 126 -26.83 13.01 15.04
C SER A 126 -25.46 13.66 14.90
N TYR A 127 -25.30 14.53 13.91
CA TYR A 127 -24.10 15.36 13.75
C TYR A 127 -23.78 16.20 15.00
N ASP A 128 -24.82 16.63 15.72
CA ASP A 128 -24.70 17.55 16.84
C ASP A 128 -24.69 16.85 18.22
N ASP A 129 -24.74 15.50 18.21
CA ASP A 129 -24.56 14.71 19.43
C ASP A 129 -23.20 14.98 20.06
N LYS A 130 -23.20 15.17 21.38
CA LYS A 130 -22.01 15.56 22.14
C LYS A 130 -21.22 14.35 22.61
N VAL A 131 -19.92 14.36 22.40
CA VAL A 131 -19.00 13.32 22.88
C VAL A 131 -19.15 13.09 24.38
N SER A 132 -19.32 14.17 25.17
CA SER A 132 -19.51 14.11 26.62
C SER A 132 -20.80 13.41 27.08
N GLU A 133 -21.81 13.34 26.21
CA GLU A 133 -23.07 12.62 26.47
C GLU A 133 -22.96 11.16 26.00
N LEU A 134 -22.38 10.97 24.79
CA LEU A 134 -22.21 9.66 24.18
C LEU A 134 -21.29 8.71 25.00
N PHE A 135 -20.34 9.28 25.74
CA PHE A 135 -19.39 8.56 26.60
C PHE A 135 -19.46 9.00 28.06
N SER A 136 -20.66 9.37 28.56
CA SER A 136 -20.86 9.91 29.91
C SER A 136 -20.39 8.96 31.03
N ASP A 137 -20.41 7.63 30.80
CA ASP A 137 -19.93 6.59 31.71
C ASP A 137 -18.38 6.54 31.82
N ARG A 138 -17.66 7.17 30.90
CA ARG A 138 -16.20 7.26 30.87
C ARG A 138 -15.67 8.57 31.47
N LEU A 139 -16.53 9.50 31.80
CA LEU A 139 -16.16 10.87 32.18
C LEU A 139 -16.56 11.18 33.62
N ASN A 140 -15.63 11.79 34.36
CA ASN A 140 -15.99 12.48 35.60
C ASN A 140 -16.53 13.91 35.32
N ALA A 141 -16.94 14.63 36.37
CA ALA A 141 -17.53 15.99 36.21
C ALA A 141 -16.58 16.98 35.49
N VAL A 142 -15.27 16.92 35.77
CA VAL A 142 -14.28 17.84 35.19
C VAL A 142 -14.02 17.49 33.72
N THR A 143 -13.78 16.22 33.42
CA THR A 143 -13.56 15.78 32.03
C THR A 143 -14.80 15.94 31.17
N ARG A 144 -16.02 15.77 31.74
CA ARG A 144 -17.27 16.06 31.03
C ARG A 144 -17.35 17.51 30.56
N LEU A 145 -16.96 18.46 31.39
CA LEU A 145 -16.92 19.88 30.99
C LEU A 145 -15.93 20.15 29.88
N ARG A 146 -14.75 19.51 29.91
CA ARG A 146 -13.71 19.64 28.87
C ARG A 146 -14.22 19.23 27.50
N PHE A 147 -15.03 18.17 27.41
CA PHE A 147 -15.54 17.62 26.16
C PHE A 147 -16.99 18.06 25.84
N ALA A 148 -17.56 18.97 26.62
CA ALA A 148 -18.97 19.35 26.52
C ALA A 148 -19.39 19.98 25.17
N ASN A 149 -18.42 20.57 24.47
CA ASN A 149 -18.67 21.26 23.20
C ASN A 149 -18.15 20.49 21.97
N ILE A 150 -17.57 19.29 22.16
CA ILE A 150 -17.12 18.45 21.04
C ILE A 150 -18.29 17.59 20.56
N THR A 151 -18.61 17.69 19.27
CA THR A 151 -19.70 16.98 18.62
C THR A 151 -19.19 15.90 17.66
N VAL A 152 -20.07 15.01 17.21
CA VAL A 152 -19.79 14.04 16.14
C VAL A 152 -19.30 14.74 14.87
N ARG A 153 -19.91 15.90 14.54
CA ARG A 153 -19.49 16.74 13.41
C ARG A 153 -18.02 17.21 13.55
N ASP A 154 -17.61 17.62 14.75
CA ASP A 154 -16.23 18.06 15.00
C ASP A 154 -15.22 16.92 14.79
N LEU A 155 -15.59 15.69 15.18
CA LEU A 155 -14.77 14.51 14.91
C LEU A 155 -14.69 14.21 13.39
N LEU A 156 -15.84 14.26 12.69
CA LEU A 156 -15.92 14.02 11.24
C LEU A 156 -15.10 15.03 10.43
N THR A 157 -15.00 16.27 10.91
CA THR A 157 -14.31 17.37 10.23
C THR A 157 -12.93 17.68 10.78
N MET A 158 -12.36 16.82 11.65
CA MET A 158 -11.03 17.03 12.27
C MET A 158 -10.92 18.36 13.04
N ARG A 159 -11.95 18.71 13.81
CA ARG A 159 -12.07 20.00 14.55
C ARG A 159 -12.25 19.83 16.05
N SER A 160 -12.04 18.63 16.59
CA SER A 160 -12.20 18.38 18.02
C SER A 160 -11.16 19.11 18.90
N GLY A 161 -9.99 19.40 18.34
CA GLY A 161 -8.85 19.95 19.07
C GLY A 161 -8.21 18.97 20.07
N ILE A 162 -8.50 17.67 19.99
CA ILE A 162 -7.88 16.66 20.86
C ILE A 162 -6.36 16.64 20.65
N ILE A 163 -5.61 16.60 21.75
CA ILE A 163 -4.14 16.61 21.72
C ILE A 163 -3.57 15.18 21.58
N PHE A 164 -4.27 14.16 22.13
CA PHE A 164 -3.86 12.77 22.00
C PHE A 164 -3.78 12.37 20.52
N ASN A 165 -2.59 11.96 20.07
CA ASN A 165 -2.28 11.69 18.66
C ASN A 165 -1.78 10.24 18.45
N GLU A 166 -1.43 9.92 17.21
CA GLU A 166 -0.99 8.60 16.77
C GLU A 166 0.28 8.14 17.49
N VAL A 167 1.23 9.05 17.72
CA VAL A 167 2.53 8.71 18.35
C VAL A 167 2.33 8.37 19.82
N GLU A 168 1.47 9.11 20.52
CA GLU A 168 1.09 8.76 21.88
C GLU A 168 0.35 7.41 21.93
N ALA A 169 -0.53 7.15 20.95
CA ALA A 169 -1.28 5.91 20.86
C ALA A 169 -0.36 4.68 20.73
N MET A 170 0.76 4.79 19.99
CA MET A 170 1.73 3.68 19.84
C MET A 170 2.38 3.24 21.15
N VAL A 171 2.36 4.07 22.17
CA VAL A 171 2.97 3.78 23.49
C VAL A 171 1.96 3.61 24.61
N GLU A 172 0.65 3.73 24.32
CA GLU A 172 -0.43 3.60 25.29
C GLU A 172 -1.13 2.24 25.20
N GLY A 173 -1.46 1.66 26.35
CA GLY A 173 -2.12 0.34 26.45
C GLY A 173 -3.66 0.40 26.46
N ASP A 174 -4.27 1.57 26.61
CA ASP A 174 -5.72 1.81 26.59
C ASP A 174 -5.97 3.17 25.92
N TRP A 175 -6.25 3.11 24.62
CA TRP A 175 -6.39 4.32 23.80
C TRP A 175 -7.63 5.12 24.13
N LEU A 176 -8.74 4.45 24.45
CA LEU A 176 -9.98 5.14 24.80
C LEU A 176 -9.82 5.91 26.11
N ARG A 177 -9.18 5.32 27.10
CA ARG A 177 -8.85 5.98 28.35
C ARG A 177 -7.88 7.14 28.15
N ALA A 178 -6.84 6.96 27.33
CA ALA A 178 -5.86 7.99 27.02
C ALA A 178 -6.54 9.19 26.32
N TRP A 179 -7.46 8.92 25.39
CA TRP A 179 -8.24 9.92 24.69
C TRP A 179 -9.01 10.82 25.69
N PHE A 180 -9.75 10.22 26.63
CA PHE A 180 -10.53 10.99 27.62
C PHE A 180 -9.68 11.61 28.73
N ASN A 181 -8.44 11.16 28.92
CA ASN A 181 -7.49 11.79 29.85
C ASN A 181 -6.68 12.92 29.20
N SER A 182 -6.73 13.05 27.88
CA SER A 182 -5.98 14.06 27.12
C SER A 182 -6.54 15.46 27.29
N GLY A 183 -5.77 16.45 26.86
CA GLY A 183 -6.19 17.85 26.72
C GLY A 183 -6.94 18.10 25.42
N VAL A 184 -7.49 19.32 25.32
CA VAL A 184 -8.08 19.88 24.12
C VAL A 184 -7.38 21.21 23.84
N SER A 185 -6.89 21.40 22.61
CA SER A 185 -6.11 22.59 22.22
C SER A 185 -6.96 23.81 21.91
N ASN A 186 -8.29 23.67 21.84
CA ASN A 186 -9.17 24.78 21.55
C ASN A 186 -9.09 25.84 22.68
N GLU A 187 -8.86 27.08 22.31
CA GLU A 187 -8.59 28.19 23.23
C GLU A 187 -9.68 28.42 24.28
N ASN A 188 -10.90 28.05 23.97
CA ASN A 188 -12.01 28.19 24.92
C ASN A 188 -12.96 26.99 24.88
N VAL A 189 -12.59 25.92 25.57
CA VAL A 189 -13.39 24.69 25.66
C VAL A 189 -14.77 24.90 26.30
N PHE A 190 -14.97 26.03 27.01
CA PHE A 190 -16.23 26.34 27.69
C PHE A 190 -17.19 27.21 26.84
N ASP A 191 -16.67 27.84 25.77
CA ASP A 191 -17.50 28.62 24.85
C ASP A 191 -17.89 27.79 23.62
N PRO A 192 -19.16 27.40 23.46
CA PRO A 192 -19.61 26.64 22.30
C PRO A 192 -19.50 27.40 20.97
N LYS A 193 -19.28 28.73 21.01
CA LYS A 193 -19.07 29.59 19.83
C LYS A 193 -17.61 29.84 19.51
N ALA A 194 -16.67 29.37 20.35
CA ALA A 194 -15.26 29.52 20.10
C ALA A 194 -14.87 28.86 18.77
N PRO A 195 -13.94 29.45 18.01
CA PRO A 195 -13.42 28.84 16.79
C PRO A 195 -12.84 27.46 17.06
N LYS A 196 -13.15 26.51 16.19
CA LYS A 196 -12.58 25.16 16.21
C LYS A 196 -11.77 24.96 14.93
N PRO A 197 -10.46 25.27 14.96
CA PRO A 197 -9.61 25.14 13.80
C PRO A 197 -9.50 23.67 13.35
N PHE A 198 -9.23 23.49 12.06
CA PHE A 198 -8.87 22.19 11.53
C PHE A 198 -7.54 21.73 12.15
N ASN A 199 -7.53 20.51 12.68
CA ASN A 199 -6.34 19.82 13.17
C ASN A 199 -6.45 18.34 12.84
N TYR A 200 -5.73 17.91 11.79
CA TYR A 200 -5.76 16.52 11.35
C TYR A 200 -5.18 15.61 12.44
N ASN A 201 -6.00 14.70 12.94
CA ASN A 201 -5.61 13.80 14.02
C ASN A 201 -6.42 12.50 13.92
N SER A 202 -5.74 11.38 13.73
CA SER A 202 -6.36 10.07 13.54
C SER A 202 -7.15 9.59 14.74
N MET A 203 -6.88 10.14 15.93
CA MET A 203 -7.62 9.76 17.14
C MET A 203 -9.05 10.28 17.14
N ASN A 204 -9.40 11.25 16.27
CA ASN A 204 -10.80 11.57 15.98
C ASN A 204 -11.51 10.37 15.34
N THR A 205 -10.88 9.74 14.37
CA THR A 205 -11.44 8.58 13.67
C THR A 205 -11.49 7.34 14.55
N TYR A 206 -10.47 7.15 15.42
CA TYR A 206 -10.53 6.10 16.44
C TYR A 206 -11.74 6.25 17.35
N LEU A 207 -12.02 7.46 17.84
CA LEU A 207 -13.21 7.69 18.66
C LEU A 207 -14.52 7.48 17.88
N LEU A 208 -14.56 7.80 16.57
CA LEU A 208 -15.69 7.47 15.72
C LEU A 208 -15.87 5.95 15.57
N ALA A 209 -14.77 5.18 15.42
CA ALA A 209 -14.82 3.72 15.40
C ALA A 209 -15.35 3.14 16.72
N ALA A 210 -14.87 3.65 17.85
CA ALA A 210 -15.39 3.31 19.17
C ALA A 210 -16.88 3.66 19.32
N LEU A 211 -17.31 4.77 18.75
CA LEU A 211 -18.71 5.20 18.74
C LEU A 211 -19.59 4.27 17.90
N VAL A 212 -19.14 3.84 16.72
CA VAL A 212 -19.84 2.83 15.91
C VAL A 212 -20.02 1.55 16.70
N THR A 213 -18.94 1.04 17.32
CA THR A 213 -18.99 -0.16 18.17
C THR A 213 -20.00 0.00 19.31
N ARG A 214 -19.95 1.13 20.00
CA ARG A 214 -20.84 1.42 21.14
C ARG A 214 -22.31 1.49 20.74
N LYS A 215 -22.62 2.17 19.64
CA LYS A 215 -24.00 2.41 19.21
C LYS A 215 -24.64 1.23 18.50
N SER A 216 -23.85 0.46 17.76
CA SER A 216 -24.34 -0.72 17.04
C SER A 216 -24.33 -2.00 17.89
N GLY A 217 -23.54 -2.05 18.97
CA GLY A 217 -23.28 -3.27 19.74
C GLY A 217 -22.43 -4.32 19.00
N MET A 218 -21.85 -3.95 17.86
CA MET A 218 -20.99 -4.80 17.01
C MET A 218 -19.59 -4.19 16.92
N SER A 219 -18.56 -5.01 16.63
CA SER A 219 -17.27 -4.45 16.21
C SER A 219 -17.46 -3.62 14.94
N LEU A 220 -16.55 -2.64 14.68
CA LEU A 220 -16.60 -1.87 13.44
C LEU A 220 -16.56 -2.80 12.21
N SER A 221 -15.69 -3.82 12.24
CA SER A 221 -15.57 -4.80 11.16
C SER A 221 -16.87 -5.57 10.92
N ASP A 222 -17.56 -6.02 11.98
CA ASP A 222 -18.82 -6.75 11.85
C ASP A 222 -19.96 -5.84 11.40
N PHE A 223 -19.98 -4.58 11.89
CA PHE A 223 -20.94 -3.58 11.43
C PHE A 223 -20.79 -3.33 9.91
N LEU A 224 -19.55 -3.10 9.46
CA LEU A 224 -19.26 -2.88 8.04
C LEU A 224 -19.57 -4.12 7.21
N ARG A 225 -19.22 -5.32 7.68
CA ARG A 225 -19.54 -6.58 6.99
C ARG A 225 -21.05 -6.71 6.79
N LYS A 226 -21.85 -6.33 7.77
CA LYS A 226 -23.31 -6.40 7.70
C LYS A 226 -23.94 -5.32 6.83
N ARG A 227 -23.46 -4.08 6.93
CA ARG A 227 -24.17 -2.90 6.43
C ARG A 227 -23.56 -2.29 5.15
N LEU A 228 -22.31 -2.58 4.84
CA LEU A 228 -21.59 -1.97 3.71
C LEU A 228 -20.81 -3.01 2.91
N PHE A 229 -19.84 -3.68 3.53
CA PHE A 229 -18.92 -4.54 2.81
C PHE A 229 -19.60 -5.79 2.24
N GLY A 230 -20.48 -6.43 3.01
CA GLY A 230 -21.22 -7.61 2.54
C GLY A 230 -22.07 -7.32 1.30
N PRO A 231 -22.96 -6.31 1.32
CA PRO A 231 -23.71 -5.88 0.14
C PRO A 231 -22.83 -5.53 -1.07
N MET A 232 -21.62 -4.98 -0.85
CA MET A 232 -20.65 -4.67 -1.91
C MET A 232 -19.78 -5.86 -2.33
N GLY A 233 -19.97 -7.04 -1.74
CA GLY A 233 -19.15 -8.22 -2.02
C GLY A 233 -17.70 -8.09 -1.54
N ILE A 234 -17.43 -7.22 -0.57
CA ILE A 234 -16.11 -7.03 0.06
C ILE A 234 -15.99 -8.05 1.19
N THR A 235 -15.26 -9.15 0.93
CA THR A 235 -15.16 -10.28 1.88
C THR A 235 -13.77 -10.46 2.45
N ARG A 236 -12.73 -10.04 1.71
CA ARG A 236 -11.31 -10.21 2.08
C ARG A 236 -10.74 -8.90 2.58
N PHE A 237 -10.82 -8.69 3.89
CA PHE A 237 -10.22 -7.56 4.58
C PHE A 237 -9.80 -7.94 5.99
N TYR A 238 -8.88 -7.19 6.54
CA TYR A 238 -8.48 -7.29 7.93
C TYR A 238 -8.27 -5.89 8.50
N TRP A 239 -8.74 -5.65 9.72
CA TRP A 239 -8.53 -4.38 10.41
C TRP A 239 -7.82 -4.61 11.74
N GLU A 240 -6.65 -4.00 11.91
CA GLU A 240 -5.91 -4.02 13.16
C GLU A 240 -6.70 -3.36 14.29
N LYS A 241 -6.51 -3.89 15.50
CA LYS A 241 -7.14 -3.36 16.71
C LYS A 241 -6.14 -2.62 17.59
N SER A 242 -6.66 -1.66 18.36
CA SER A 242 -5.97 -1.06 19.48
C SER A 242 -5.79 -2.07 20.62
N PRO A 243 -4.92 -1.80 21.61
CA PRO A 243 -4.74 -2.68 22.75
C PRO A 243 -6.01 -2.95 23.57
N ASP A 244 -6.97 -2.02 23.54
CA ASP A 244 -8.30 -2.13 24.17
C ASP A 244 -9.36 -2.81 23.27
N GLY A 245 -8.94 -3.42 22.13
CA GLY A 245 -9.74 -4.33 21.33
C GLY A 245 -10.67 -3.67 20.30
N ILE A 246 -10.61 -2.35 20.14
CA ILE A 246 -11.37 -1.58 19.16
C ILE A 246 -10.54 -1.46 17.88
N GLU A 247 -11.17 -1.56 16.70
CA GLU A 247 -10.47 -1.31 15.44
C GLU A 247 -9.84 0.10 15.45
N LYS A 248 -8.57 0.21 14.98
CA LYS A 248 -7.80 1.46 15.02
C LYS A 248 -8.49 2.64 14.31
N GLY A 249 -9.38 2.34 13.36
CA GLY A 249 -10.20 3.34 12.67
C GLY A 249 -9.43 4.31 11.79
N GLY A 250 -8.46 5.00 12.36
CA GLY A 250 -7.62 5.99 11.66
C GLY A 250 -6.59 5.38 10.71
N TRP A 251 -6.27 4.10 10.89
CA TRP A 251 -5.38 3.27 10.06
C TRP A 251 -5.62 1.79 10.36
N GLY A 252 -4.82 0.89 9.81
CA GLY A 252 -4.81 -0.53 10.17
C GLY A 252 -5.69 -1.42 9.30
N LEU A 253 -6.35 -0.90 8.27
CA LEU A 253 -7.15 -1.68 7.34
C LEU A 253 -6.29 -2.21 6.18
N TYR A 254 -6.37 -3.51 5.94
CA TYR A 254 -5.91 -4.19 4.74
C TYR A 254 -7.10 -4.42 3.82
N LEU A 255 -7.01 -4.00 2.56
CA LEU A 255 -8.09 -4.09 1.58
C LEU A 255 -7.53 -4.32 0.17
N LEU A 256 -8.25 -5.06 -0.66
CA LEU A 256 -7.89 -5.22 -2.07
C LEU A 256 -8.07 -3.90 -2.82
N SER A 257 -7.21 -3.62 -3.80
CA SER A 257 -7.25 -2.37 -4.57
C SER A 257 -8.60 -2.18 -5.27
N GLU A 258 -9.20 -3.24 -5.83
CA GLU A 258 -10.53 -3.16 -6.46
C GLU A 258 -11.65 -2.92 -5.44
N ASP A 259 -11.57 -3.52 -4.25
CA ASP A 259 -12.54 -3.28 -3.18
C ASP A 259 -12.43 -1.83 -2.65
N PHE A 260 -11.22 -1.27 -2.66
CA PHE A 260 -11.02 0.14 -2.31
C PHE A 260 -11.62 1.07 -3.39
N ALA A 261 -11.50 0.70 -4.67
CA ALA A 261 -12.13 1.42 -5.78
C ALA A 261 -13.67 1.41 -5.70
N LYS A 262 -14.29 0.28 -5.26
CA LYS A 262 -15.75 0.20 -5.07
C LYS A 262 -16.28 1.32 -4.18
N LEU A 263 -15.55 1.66 -3.12
CA LEU A 263 -15.93 2.73 -2.19
C LEU A 263 -15.86 4.12 -2.85
N GLY A 264 -14.93 4.32 -3.80
CA GLY A 264 -14.88 5.52 -4.63
C GLY A 264 -16.09 5.61 -5.58
N VAL A 265 -16.43 4.49 -6.23
CA VAL A 265 -17.63 4.41 -7.09
C VAL A 265 -18.90 4.65 -6.29
N LEU A 266 -19.00 4.14 -5.06
CA LEU A 266 -20.10 4.41 -4.14
C LEU A 266 -20.29 5.92 -3.89
N CYS A 267 -19.20 6.69 -3.74
CA CYS A 267 -19.26 8.15 -3.63
C CYS A 267 -19.79 8.81 -4.92
N MET A 268 -19.37 8.33 -6.09
CA MET A 268 -19.86 8.82 -7.39
C MET A 268 -21.36 8.59 -7.58
N GLN A 269 -21.92 7.58 -6.92
CA GLN A 269 -23.32 7.16 -7.00
C GLN A 269 -24.15 7.63 -5.81
N ASP A 270 -23.72 8.68 -5.10
CA ASP A 270 -24.44 9.22 -3.93
C ASP A 270 -24.78 8.15 -2.85
N GLY A 271 -23.91 7.13 -2.70
CA GLY A 271 -24.10 6.06 -1.71
C GLY A 271 -25.02 4.93 -2.13
N VAL A 272 -25.45 4.89 -3.39
CA VAL A 272 -26.23 3.80 -3.97
C VAL A 272 -25.28 2.72 -4.52
N TRP A 273 -25.57 1.47 -4.27
CA TRP A 273 -24.86 0.30 -4.81
C TRP A 273 -25.86 -0.75 -5.30
N GLU A 274 -25.79 -1.12 -6.57
CA GLU A 274 -26.73 -2.06 -7.22
C GLU A 274 -28.20 -1.72 -6.96
N GLY A 275 -28.53 -0.44 -6.92
CA GLY A 275 -29.90 0.07 -6.68
C GLY A 275 -30.29 0.17 -5.20
N GLU A 276 -29.44 -0.25 -4.26
CA GLU A 276 -29.69 -0.14 -2.82
C GLU A 276 -28.92 1.07 -2.23
N GLN A 277 -29.58 1.88 -1.39
CA GLN A 277 -28.95 2.98 -0.67
C GLN A 277 -28.19 2.42 0.53
N LEU A 278 -26.88 2.21 0.41
CA LEU A 278 -26.04 1.68 1.49
C LEU A 278 -25.58 2.76 2.46
N VAL A 279 -25.24 3.95 1.95
CA VAL A 279 -24.87 5.12 2.76
C VAL A 279 -25.81 6.27 2.37
N PRO A 280 -26.42 7.00 3.32
CA PRO A 280 -27.38 8.06 2.98
C PRO A 280 -26.80 9.08 1.99
N ALA A 281 -27.56 9.41 0.94
CA ALA A 281 -27.11 10.33 -0.11
C ALA A 281 -26.73 11.71 0.43
N ASP A 282 -27.48 12.22 1.42
CA ASP A 282 -27.14 13.50 2.07
C ASP A 282 -25.79 13.45 2.79
N TYR A 283 -25.48 12.31 3.44
CA TYR A 283 -24.17 12.12 4.06
C TYR A 283 -23.05 12.13 3.02
N ILE A 284 -23.18 11.37 1.93
CA ILE A 284 -22.18 11.34 0.86
C ILE A 284 -21.95 12.73 0.26
N ARG A 285 -23.03 13.45 -0.10
CA ARG A 285 -22.93 14.81 -0.64
C ARG A 285 -22.19 15.76 0.31
N ARG A 286 -22.43 15.67 1.63
CA ARG A 286 -21.68 16.42 2.63
C ARG A 286 -20.23 15.97 2.74
N ALA A 287 -19.98 14.66 2.69
CA ALA A 287 -18.63 14.10 2.79
C ALA A 287 -17.71 14.54 1.64
N VAL A 288 -18.24 14.59 0.41
CA VAL A 288 -17.50 15.01 -0.79
C VAL A 288 -17.54 16.53 -1.03
N THR A 289 -18.00 17.31 -0.06
CA THR A 289 -18.05 18.78 -0.13
C THR A 289 -17.26 19.38 1.03
N ALA A 290 -16.54 20.48 0.78
CA ALA A 290 -15.78 21.18 1.80
C ALA A 290 -16.65 21.56 3.00
N GLN A 291 -16.33 21.04 4.17
CA GLN A 291 -16.96 21.38 5.46
C GLN A 291 -16.06 22.28 6.31
N THR A 292 -14.77 22.24 6.06
CA THR A 292 -13.77 23.09 6.72
C THR A 292 -12.58 23.34 5.79
N ASP A 293 -12.04 24.54 5.85
CA ASP A 293 -10.80 24.88 5.19
C ASP A 293 -9.62 24.25 5.94
N THR A 294 -8.57 23.95 5.19
CA THR A 294 -7.33 23.41 5.71
C THR A 294 -6.21 24.46 5.57
N PRO A 295 -5.11 24.35 6.31
CA PRO A 295 -3.96 25.24 6.13
C PRO A 295 -3.48 25.25 4.67
N ALA A 296 -2.98 26.39 4.20
CA ALA A 296 -2.46 26.54 2.83
C ALA A 296 -1.27 25.60 2.51
N SER A 297 -0.62 25.07 3.54
CA SER A 297 0.43 24.04 3.40
C SER A 297 -0.09 22.65 3.05
N THR A 298 -1.40 22.42 3.16
CA THR A 298 -2.02 21.16 2.76
C THR A 298 -2.38 21.21 1.28
N GLY A 299 -1.77 20.37 0.48
CA GLY A 299 -2.00 20.29 -0.94
C GLY A 299 -0.72 20.40 -1.77
N THR A 300 -0.83 20.13 -3.05
CA THR A 300 0.26 20.30 -4.02
C THR A 300 0.37 21.77 -4.44
N LYS A 301 1.43 22.14 -5.16
CA LYS A 301 1.52 23.44 -5.83
C LYS A 301 0.37 23.69 -6.82
N ALA A 302 -0.25 22.62 -7.33
CA ALA A 302 -1.30 22.68 -8.34
C ALA A 302 -2.71 22.53 -7.76
N VAL A 303 -2.89 21.85 -6.62
CA VAL A 303 -4.20 21.52 -6.07
C VAL A 303 -4.21 21.79 -4.56
N HIS A 304 -5.14 22.64 -4.13
CA HIS A 304 -5.45 22.84 -2.71
C HIS A 304 -6.64 21.97 -2.31
N TYR A 305 -6.55 21.30 -1.16
CA TYR A 305 -7.62 20.47 -0.62
C TYR A 305 -8.21 21.07 0.64
N SER A 306 -9.54 21.15 0.68
CA SER A 306 -10.33 21.33 1.90
C SER A 306 -10.67 19.96 2.50
N TYR A 307 -11.42 19.92 3.61
CA TYR A 307 -11.81 18.67 4.26
C TYR A 307 -13.34 18.57 4.38
N GLY A 308 -13.86 17.41 3.98
CA GLY A 308 -15.27 17.03 4.14
C GLY A 308 -15.49 16.22 5.42
N TYR A 309 -16.26 15.12 5.32
CA TYR A 309 -16.40 14.17 6.43
C TYR A 309 -15.45 13.00 6.26
N GLN A 310 -14.35 13.01 7.02
CA GLN A 310 -13.28 12.00 6.97
C GLN A 310 -12.69 11.79 5.57
N MET A 311 -12.63 12.87 4.77
CA MET A 311 -12.29 12.84 3.36
C MET A 311 -11.71 14.19 2.93
N TRP A 312 -10.68 14.17 2.12
CA TRP A 312 -10.13 15.36 1.47
C TRP A 312 -10.96 15.74 0.24
N VAL A 313 -11.09 17.03 -0.01
CA VAL A 313 -11.94 17.56 -1.09
C VAL A 313 -11.19 18.61 -1.89
N GLY A 314 -10.98 18.35 -3.18
CA GLY A 314 -10.46 19.30 -4.15
C GLY A 314 -11.59 20.17 -4.72
N THR A 315 -11.32 21.45 -4.97
CA THR A 315 -12.30 22.40 -5.46
C THR A 315 -12.15 22.78 -6.93
N SER A 316 -10.96 22.60 -7.50
CA SER A 316 -10.68 22.94 -8.89
C SER A 316 -9.56 22.04 -9.45
N PRO A 317 -9.87 21.01 -10.25
CA PRO A 317 -11.20 20.47 -10.50
C PRO A 317 -11.85 19.92 -9.21
N ARG A 318 -13.17 19.80 -9.22
CA ARG A 318 -13.88 19.16 -8.11
C ARG A 318 -13.44 17.71 -8.00
N ALA A 319 -12.96 17.33 -6.82
CA ALA A 319 -12.47 15.98 -6.56
C ALA A 319 -12.74 15.59 -5.12
N PHE A 320 -12.83 14.29 -4.83
CA PHE A 320 -12.76 13.74 -3.49
C PHE A 320 -11.60 12.74 -3.41
N LEU A 321 -11.04 12.60 -2.21
CA LEU A 321 -9.83 11.83 -2.02
C LEU A 321 -9.82 11.09 -0.69
N PHE A 322 -9.79 9.74 -0.74
CA PHE A 322 -9.38 8.90 0.38
C PHE A 322 -7.86 8.86 0.33
N ASN A 323 -7.23 9.50 1.30
CA ASN A 323 -5.80 9.67 1.28
C ASN A 323 -5.12 8.91 2.41
N GLY A 324 -4.33 7.92 2.05
CA GLY A 324 -3.45 7.19 2.95
C GLY A 324 -2.00 7.56 2.74
N MET A 325 -1.25 7.59 3.83
CA MET A 325 0.18 7.84 3.84
C MET A 325 0.90 6.95 2.81
N LEU A 326 1.98 7.47 2.20
CA LEU A 326 2.81 6.78 1.21
C LEU A 326 2.09 6.43 -0.10
N GLY A 327 0.95 7.06 -0.40
CA GLY A 327 0.27 6.92 -1.68
C GLY A 327 -0.82 5.83 -1.74
N GLN A 328 -1.51 5.56 -0.64
CA GLN A 328 -2.68 4.67 -0.63
C GLN A 328 -3.93 5.51 -0.89
N ASN A 329 -4.44 5.50 -2.12
CA ASN A 329 -5.39 6.50 -2.55
C ASN A 329 -6.61 5.93 -3.27
N VAL A 330 -7.77 6.57 -3.06
CA VAL A 330 -8.88 6.56 -4.00
C VAL A 330 -9.21 8.01 -4.34
N LEU A 331 -9.13 8.36 -5.59
CA LEU A 331 -9.40 9.70 -6.11
C LEU A 331 -10.57 9.64 -7.07
N GLY A 332 -11.57 10.48 -6.85
CA GLY A 332 -12.74 10.59 -7.74
C GLY A 332 -12.88 11.98 -8.32
N PHE A 333 -13.14 12.05 -9.62
CA PHE A 333 -13.41 13.26 -10.39
C PHE A 333 -14.86 13.23 -10.91
N PRO A 334 -15.81 13.88 -10.21
CA PRO A 334 -17.22 13.85 -10.61
C PRO A 334 -17.50 14.41 -12.01
N GLU A 335 -16.68 15.35 -12.50
CA GLU A 335 -16.88 15.99 -13.81
C GLU A 335 -16.52 15.06 -14.98
N SER A 336 -15.49 14.25 -14.83
CA SER A 336 -15.07 13.25 -15.83
C SER A 336 -15.68 11.86 -15.61
N GLY A 337 -16.29 11.62 -14.45
CA GLY A 337 -16.79 10.29 -14.07
C GLY A 337 -15.68 9.28 -13.77
N ILE A 338 -14.43 9.75 -13.57
CA ILE A 338 -13.26 8.91 -13.32
C ILE A 338 -13.10 8.63 -11.82
N VAL A 339 -12.78 7.38 -11.50
CA VAL A 339 -12.27 6.95 -10.19
C VAL A 339 -10.93 6.28 -10.39
N ILE A 340 -9.94 6.65 -9.58
CA ILE A 340 -8.60 6.06 -9.59
C ILE A 340 -8.34 5.47 -8.20
N ALA A 341 -8.01 4.17 -8.15
CA ALA A 341 -7.46 3.54 -6.96
C ALA A 341 -5.97 3.28 -7.20
N ALA A 342 -5.11 3.74 -6.27
CA ALA A 342 -3.67 3.57 -6.36
C ALA A 342 -3.08 3.14 -5.03
N ASN A 343 -2.04 2.31 -5.11
CA ASN A 343 -1.19 1.95 -3.99
C ASN A 343 0.27 2.25 -4.36
N ALA A 344 1.03 2.73 -3.40
CA ALA A 344 2.41 3.12 -3.61
C ALA A 344 3.24 3.05 -2.32
N GLY A 345 4.56 3.19 -2.45
CA GLY A 345 5.53 3.39 -1.37
C GLY A 345 6.24 4.74 -1.51
N ASN A 346 5.51 5.83 -1.82
CA ASN A 346 6.08 7.15 -2.06
C ASN A 346 6.81 7.68 -0.83
N GLY A 347 7.91 8.38 -1.04
CA GLY A 347 8.66 9.06 0.03
C GLY A 347 8.07 10.40 0.47
N GLU A 348 6.85 10.70 0.09
CA GLU A 348 6.16 11.98 0.35
C GLU A 348 4.95 11.79 1.25
N MET A 349 4.67 12.82 2.04
CA MET A 349 3.49 12.85 2.91
C MET A 349 2.26 13.32 2.16
N PHE A 350 1.18 12.53 2.23
CA PHE A 350 -0.20 12.91 1.90
C PHE A 350 -0.37 13.58 0.51
N GLN A 351 -1.14 14.68 0.50
CA GLN A 351 -1.60 15.43 -0.68
C GLN A 351 -0.50 16.23 -1.39
N GLN A 352 0.73 16.20 -0.93
CA GLN A 352 1.86 16.89 -1.57
C GLN A 352 2.48 16.07 -2.71
N SER A 353 2.01 14.83 -2.89
CA SER A 353 2.55 13.92 -3.90
C SER A 353 2.31 14.43 -5.32
N ASP A 354 3.31 14.31 -6.16
CA ASP A 354 3.23 14.59 -7.60
C ASP A 354 2.18 13.73 -8.30
N PHE A 355 1.83 12.58 -7.73
CA PHE A 355 0.75 11.71 -8.22
C PHE A 355 -0.54 12.48 -8.48
N TYR A 356 -0.96 13.33 -7.52
CA TYR A 356 -2.21 14.08 -7.68
C TYR A 356 -2.12 15.13 -8.77
N ALA A 357 -0.99 15.81 -8.90
CA ALA A 357 -0.79 16.81 -9.93
C ALA A 357 -0.86 16.17 -11.34
N ILE A 358 -0.21 15.02 -11.50
CA ILE A 358 -0.17 14.28 -12.76
C ILE A 358 -1.57 13.76 -13.11
N VAL A 359 -2.19 12.96 -12.26
CA VAL A 359 -3.50 12.35 -12.57
C VAL A 359 -4.60 13.40 -12.74
N THR A 360 -4.55 14.51 -12.00
CA THR A 360 -5.50 15.62 -12.16
C THR A 360 -5.37 16.29 -13.51
N ARG A 361 -4.16 16.49 -14.01
CA ARG A 361 -3.91 17.09 -15.33
C ARG A 361 -4.43 16.21 -16.46
N TYR A 362 -4.24 14.89 -16.37
CA TYR A 362 -4.66 13.95 -17.41
C TYR A 362 -6.15 13.61 -17.35
N LEU A 363 -6.71 13.40 -16.16
CA LEU A 363 -8.04 12.78 -15.99
C LEU A 363 -9.03 13.63 -15.17
N GLY A 364 -8.59 14.77 -14.65
CA GLY A 364 -9.40 15.58 -13.70
C GLY A 364 -10.51 16.39 -14.34
N THR A 365 -10.51 16.60 -15.66
CA THR A 365 -11.48 17.44 -16.36
C THR A 365 -12.35 16.62 -17.32
N SER A 366 -13.52 17.17 -17.69
CA SER A 366 -14.41 16.55 -18.68
C SER A 366 -13.77 16.37 -20.06
N ASP A 367 -12.69 17.11 -20.38
CA ASP A 367 -11.98 16.98 -21.65
C ASP A 367 -11.29 15.64 -21.82
N ALA A 368 -10.96 14.96 -20.71
CA ALA A 368 -10.35 13.63 -20.69
C ALA A 368 -11.31 12.53 -21.19
N VAL A 369 -12.62 12.75 -21.07
CA VAL A 369 -13.67 11.79 -21.41
C VAL A 369 -14.63 12.43 -22.42
N LYS A 370 -14.82 11.80 -23.58
CA LYS A 370 -15.61 12.40 -24.68
C LYS A 370 -17.10 12.12 -24.60
N GLY A 371 -17.59 11.38 -23.63
CA GLY A 371 -19.01 11.09 -23.45
C GLY A 371 -19.62 10.09 -24.46
N GLU A 372 -18.87 9.73 -25.52
CA GLU A 372 -19.20 8.72 -26.51
C GLU A 372 -17.96 7.87 -26.80
N ALA A 373 -18.16 6.66 -27.32
CA ALA A 373 -17.05 5.79 -27.71
C ALA A 373 -16.19 6.43 -28.80
N LEU A 374 -14.88 6.31 -28.64
CA LEU A 374 -13.91 6.77 -29.66
C LEU A 374 -13.69 5.71 -30.72
N PRO A 375 -13.25 6.11 -31.94
CA PRO A 375 -12.74 5.16 -32.92
C PRO A 375 -11.59 4.33 -32.34
N ALA A 376 -11.49 3.06 -32.75
CA ALA A 376 -10.42 2.18 -32.34
C ALA A 376 -9.04 2.76 -32.73
N ASP A 377 -8.14 2.92 -31.76
CA ASP A 377 -6.76 3.37 -31.95
C ASP A 377 -5.79 2.20 -31.69
N ARG A 378 -5.49 1.44 -32.75
CA ARG A 378 -4.59 0.28 -32.65
C ARG A 378 -3.19 0.66 -32.13
N GLU A 379 -2.63 1.77 -32.60
CA GLU A 379 -1.30 2.22 -32.19
C GLU A 379 -1.32 2.69 -30.74
N GLY A 380 -2.35 3.43 -30.33
CA GLY A 380 -2.55 3.86 -28.95
C GLY A 380 -2.72 2.66 -27.99
N ASN A 381 -3.47 1.64 -28.41
CA ASN A 381 -3.64 0.41 -27.65
C ASN A 381 -2.32 -0.39 -27.53
N TYR A 382 -1.51 -0.43 -28.59
CA TYR A 382 -0.17 -1.03 -28.51
C TYR A 382 0.74 -0.25 -27.55
N ALA A 383 0.74 1.07 -27.65
CA ALA A 383 1.52 1.93 -26.76
C ALA A 383 1.11 1.71 -25.27
N LEU A 384 -0.19 1.71 -24.99
CA LEU A 384 -0.70 1.45 -23.63
C LEU A 384 -0.32 0.05 -23.15
N ALA A 385 -0.52 -0.99 -23.97
CA ALA A 385 -0.19 -2.36 -23.60
C ALA A 385 1.31 -2.55 -23.37
N SER A 386 2.15 -1.88 -24.18
CA SER A 386 3.62 -1.89 -24.04
C SER A 386 4.06 -1.24 -22.73
N VAL A 387 3.49 -0.09 -22.38
CA VAL A 387 3.76 0.57 -21.10
C VAL A 387 3.31 -0.34 -19.95
N LEU A 388 2.08 -0.86 -19.97
CA LEU A 388 1.57 -1.75 -18.91
C LEU A 388 2.43 -3.00 -18.73
N LEU A 389 3.00 -3.55 -19.80
CA LEU A 389 3.90 -4.68 -19.70
C LEU A 389 5.25 -4.28 -19.11
N SER A 390 5.83 -3.15 -19.53
CA SER A 390 7.13 -2.66 -19.06
C SER A 390 7.15 -2.27 -17.58
N LEU A 391 6.02 -1.89 -17.01
CA LEU A 391 5.90 -1.48 -15.60
C LEU A 391 6.05 -2.66 -14.63
N ARG A 392 5.74 -3.88 -15.05
CA ARG A 392 5.79 -5.07 -14.20
C ARG A 392 6.92 -6.02 -14.60
N GLU A 393 7.26 -6.92 -13.69
CA GLU A 393 8.14 -8.05 -14.06
C GLU A 393 7.48 -8.88 -15.16
N HIS A 394 8.19 -9.07 -16.28
CA HIS A 394 7.71 -9.84 -17.43
C HIS A 394 8.83 -10.67 -18.07
N THR A 395 8.44 -11.65 -18.89
CA THR A 395 9.39 -12.51 -19.63
C THR A 395 9.49 -12.07 -21.09
N ALA A 396 10.54 -12.53 -21.78
CA ALA A 396 10.70 -12.32 -23.21
C ALA A 396 9.55 -12.93 -24.03
N GLU A 397 8.97 -14.04 -23.55
CA GLU A 397 7.81 -14.67 -24.18
C GLU A 397 6.57 -13.79 -24.06
N GLU A 398 6.35 -13.10 -22.92
CA GLU A 398 5.24 -12.15 -22.74
C GLU A 398 5.41 -10.94 -23.66
N GLN A 399 6.64 -10.41 -23.80
CA GLN A 399 6.92 -9.32 -24.75
C GLN A 399 6.66 -9.77 -26.18
N LYS A 400 7.15 -10.93 -26.58
CA LYS A 400 6.90 -11.49 -27.90
C LYS A 400 5.41 -11.71 -28.17
N ALA A 401 4.67 -12.21 -27.19
CA ALA A 401 3.22 -12.42 -27.34
C ALA A 401 2.47 -11.09 -27.56
N LEU A 402 2.92 -10.00 -26.92
CA LEU A 402 2.39 -8.66 -27.14
C LEU A 402 2.69 -8.20 -28.59
N ASP A 403 3.94 -8.29 -29.02
CA ASP A 403 4.36 -7.88 -30.36
C ASP A 403 3.61 -8.65 -31.46
N ASP A 404 3.46 -9.98 -31.28
CA ASP A 404 2.72 -10.84 -32.20
C ASP A 404 1.21 -10.47 -32.26
N ALA A 405 0.61 -10.06 -31.13
CA ALA A 405 -0.80 -9.66 -31.07
C ALA A 405 -1.08 -8.34 -31.82
N PHE A 406 -0.07 -7.48 -31.90
CA PHE A 406 -0.15 -6.19 -32.61
C PHE A 406 0.62 -6.18 -33.94
N ALA A 407 1.19 -7.30 -34.39
CA ALA A 407 1.81 -7.42 -35.71
C ALA A 407 0.80 -7.05 -36.81
N PRO A 408 1.21 -6.36 -37.86
CA PRO A 408 0.33 -6.14 -39.01
C PRO A 408 -0.14 -7.50 -39.56
N PRO A 409 -1.38 -7.63 -40.03
CA PRO A 409 -1.82 -8.85 -40.69
C PRO A 409 -0.84 -9.20 -41.79
N ALA A 410 -0.49 -10.49 -41.90
CA ALA A 410 0.35 -10.95 -43.00
C ALA A 410 -0.25 -10.43 -44.31
N PRO A 411 0.60 -9.94 -45.27
CA PRO A 411 0.08 -9.55 -46.58
C PRO A 411 -0.76 -10.70 -47.12
N GLU A 412 -1.96 -10.38 -47.55
CA GLU A 412 -2.81 -11.39 -48.20
C GLU A 412 -1.99 -12.06 -49.31
N PRO A 413 -1.93 -13.40 -49.34
CA PRO A 413 -1.32 -14.06 -50.49
C PRO A 413 -2.02 -13.57 -51.75
N GLU A 414 -1.25 -13.20 -52.76
CA GLU A 414 -1.84 -12.80 -54.05
C GLU A 414 -2.90 -13.84 -54.41
N PRO A 415 -4.08 -13.41 -54.86
CA PRO A 415 -5.20 -14.30 -55.06
C PRO A 415 -4.85 -15.35 -56.13
N GLU A 416 -4.69 -16.59 -55.68
CA GLU A 416 -4.81 -17.72 -56.59
C GLU A 416 -6.23 -17.68 -57.23
N PRO A 417 -6.38 -17.98 -58.50
CA PRO A 417 -7.67 -17.87 -59.21
C PRO A 417 -8.72 -18.69 -58.49
N GLN A 418 -9.82 -18.07 -58.15
CA GLN A 418 -10.86 -18.44 -57.20
C GLN A 418 -11.46 -19.84 -57.38
N PRO A 419 -11.75 -20.51 -56.28
CA PRO A 419 -13.00 -21.19 -56.06
C PRO A 419 -13.92 -20.44 -55.08
N GLU A 420 -15.18 -20.62 -55.18
CA GLU A 420 -16.33 -19.88 -54.62
C GLU A 420 -16.33 -19.60 -53.09
N PRO A 421 -17.11 -18.60 -52.63
CA PRO A 421 -16.94 -18.00 -51.31
C PRO A 421 -17.59 -18.80 -50.19
N LEU A 422 -16.85 -18.94 -49.09
CA LEU A 422 -17.35 -19.36 -47.76
C LEU A 422 -17.66 -18.13 -46.86
N PRO A 423 -18.60 -18.24 -45.89
CA PRO A 423 -19.12 -17.11 -45.14
C PRO A 423 -18.16 -16.53 -44.10
N PRO A 424 -18.38 -15.30 -43.62
CA PRO A 424 -17.40 -14.56 -42.86
C PRO A 424 -17.22 -15.03 -41.44
N ALA A 425 -15.95 -15.05 -40.97
CA ALA A 425 -15.59 -15.32 -39.60
C ALA A 425 -15.57 -14.02 -38.77
N GLU A 426 -16.20 -14.07 -37.62
CA GLU A 426 -16.27 -12.96 -36.66
C GLU A 426 -14.88 -12.59 -36.07
N ASN A 427 -14.61 -11.30 -36.00
CA ASN A 427 -13.34 -10.74 -35.53
C ASN A 427 -13.19 -10.87 -34.00
N GLY A 428 -12.37 -11.82 -33.57
CA GLY A 428 -12.05 -12.04 -32.17
C GLY A 428 -10.91 -11.21 -31.58
N PHE A 429 -10.82 -9.89 -31.86
CA PHE A 429 -9.76 -9.03 -31.32
C PHE A 429 -9.75 -8.95 -29.77
N LEU A 430 -10.91 -8.82 -29.15
CA LEU A 430 -11.06 -8.79 -27.68
C LEU A 430 -10.72 -10.12 -26.99
N ALA A 431 -10.90 -11.26 -27.70
CA ALA A 431 -10.55 -12.57 -27.16
C ALA A 431 -9.02 -12.77 -27.06
N ARG A 432 -8.23 -12.13 -27.93
CA ARG A 432 -6.76 -12.21 -27.93
C ARG A 432 -6.15 -11.37 -26.83
N LEU A 433 -6.67 -10.17 -26.56
CA LEU A 433 -6.23 -9.33 -25.43
C LEU A 433 -6.52 -10.00 -24.07
N LYS A 434 -7.67 -10.69 -23.93
CA LYS A 434 -7.99 -11.46 -22.70
C LYS A 434 -7.00 -12.59 -22.43
N ALA A 435 -6.40 -13.19 -23.46
CA ALA A 435 -5.43 -14.27 -23.30
C ALA A 435 -4.07 -13.80 -22.78
N ILE A 436 -3.66 -12.55 -23.08
CA ILE A 436 -2.39 -11.97 -22.65
C ILE A 436 -2.43 -11.60 -21.16
N PHE A 437 -3.61 -11.18 -20.67
CA PHE A 437 -3.77 -10.68 -19.30
C PHE A 437 -4.32 -11.70 -18.29
N CYS A 438 -4.60 -12.95 -18.71
CA CYS A 438 -5.16 -14.01 -17.86
C CYS A 438 -4.50 -15.36 -18.15
N PRO A 439 -3.47 -15.78 -17.41
CA PRO A 439 -2.97 -17.13 -17.53
C PRO A 439 -4.05 -18.12 -17.05
N LYS A 440 -4.60 -18.92 -17.97
CA LYS A 440 -5.48 -20.03 -17.62
C LYS A 440 -4.65 -21.11 -16.92
N LYS A 441 -4.92 -21.37 -15.65
CA LYS A 441 -4.55 -22.64 -15.02
C LYS A 441 -5.32 -23.75 -15.76
N ALA A 442 -4.59 -24.71 -16.32
CA ALA A 442 -5.16 -25.90 -16.89
C ALA A 442 -5.84 -26.73 -15.81
N VAL A 443 -7.16 -26.84 -15.89
CA VAL A 443 -7.92 -27.87 -15.15
C VAL A 443 -7.86 -29.14 -15.99
N GLN A 444 -7.14 -30.13 -15.50
CA GLN A 444 -7.27 -31.51 -16.01
C GLN A 444 -8.61 -32.08 -15.54
N SER A 445 -9.51 -32.28 -16.47
CA SER A 445 -10.63 -33.23 -16.28
C SER A 445 -10.28 -34.53 -17.00
N ALA A 446 -10.21 -35.60 -16.22
CA ALA A 446 -10.08 -36.95 -16.72
C ALA A 446 -11.43 -37.43 -17.26
N GLU A 447 -11.46 -37.95 -18.46
CA GLU A 447 -12.44 -38.97 -18.89
C GLU A 447 -11.80 -39.99 -19.81
N THR A 448 -12.22 -41.21 -19.64
CA THR A 448 -11.65 -42.50 -19.99
C THR A 448 -12.13 -43.04 -21.36
N HIS A 449 -11.16 -43.59 -22.12
CA HIS A 449 -11.16 -44.84 -22.94
C HIS A 449 -12.16 -45.09 -24.10
N PRO A 450 -11.88 -46.05 -25.03
CA PRO A 450 -10.70 -46.86 -25.35
C PRO A 450 -10.38 -47.11 -26.87
N ASP A 451 -9.30 -47.88 -27.08
CA ASP A 451 -8.95 -48.82 -28.18
C ASP A 451 -8.21 -48.35 -29.44
N SER A 452 -6.94 -48.54 -29.45
CA SER A 452 -6.01 -49.53 -30.12
C SER A 452 -5.68 -49.33 -31.62
N PRO A 453 -4.66 -49.98 -32.23
CA PRO A 453 -3.33 -49.36 -32.38
C PRO A 453 -2.89 -49.32 -33.86
N GLU A 454 -1.99 -48.43 -34.23
CA GLU A 454 -1.17 -48.64 -35.44
C GLU A 454 0.26 -48.12 -35.27
N THR A 455 1.15 -48.86 -35.80
CA THR A 455 2.60 -48.91 -35.65
C THR A 455 3.35 -47.91 -36.49
N LEU A 456 4.33 -47.25 -35.82
CA LEU A 456 5.71 -46.82 -36.17
C LEU A 456 6.05 -46.31 -37.61
N PRO A 457 6.97 -45.30 -37.74
CA PRO A 457 8.40 -45.60 -37.63
C PRO A 457 9.25 -44.61 -36.79
N VAL A 458 10.42 -45.14 -36.41
CA VAL A 458 11.50 -44.67 -35.63
C VAL A 458 12.29 -43.51 -36.28
N SER A 459 12.85 -42.67 -35.39
CA SER A 459 14.01 -41.82 -35.49
C SER A 459 13.89 -40.43 -36.13
N ALA A 460 13.85 -39.45 -35.22
CA ALA A 460 14.69 -38.26 -35.31
C ALA A 460 15.09 -37.92 -33.88
N GLU A 461 16.35 -38.03 -33.56
CA GLU A 461 16.96 -37.48 -32.37
C GLU A 461 16.61 -35.98 -32.33
N LYS A 462 15.62 -35.60 -31.52
CA LYS A 462 15.42 -34.21 -31.15
C LYS A 462 16.63 -33.80 -30.31
N ASN A 463 17.48 -32.95 -30.87
CA ASN A 463 18.40 -32.14 -30.09
C ASN A 463 17.55 -31.42 -29.01
N VAL A 464 17.52 -32.00 -27.82
CA VAL A 464 17.04 -31.29 -26.64
C VAL A 464 18.10 -30.23 -26.37
N PRO A 465 17.76 -28.93 -26.45
CA PRO A 465 18.70 -27.89 -26.07
C PRO A 465 19.18 -28.20 -24.64
N ALA A 466 20.48 -28.09 -24.39
CA ALA A 466 20.99 -28.21 -23.04
C ALA A 466 20.20 -27.28 -22.13
N PRO A 467 19.75 -27.75 -20.95
CA PRO A 467 18.97 -26.92 -20.06
C PRO A 467 19.77 -25.65 -19.78
N VAL A 468 19.16 -24.49 -20.11
CA VAL A 468 19.74 -23.19 -19.79
C VAL A 468 19.90 -23.16 -18.26
N PRO A 469 21.09 -22.82 -17.73
CA PRO A 469 21.31 -22.76 -16.31
C PRO A 469 20.24 -21.88 -15.67
N SER A 470 19.49 -22.41 -14.73
CA SER A 470 18.37 -21.70 -14.10
C SER A 470 18.84 -20.57 -13.18
N LEU A 471 20.12 -20.54 -12.82
CA LEU A 471 20.75 -19.57 -11.94
C LEU A 471 21.95 -18.89 -12.60
N PRO A 472 22.24 -17.61 -12.26
CA PRO A 472 23.50 -16.95 -12.59
C PRO A 472 24.69 -17.74 -12.05
N GLN A 473 25.83 -17.68 -12.75
CA GLN A 473 27.03 -18.41 -12.35
C GLN A 473 27.53 -18.00 -10.95
N GLU A 474 27.39 -16.74 -10.61
CA GLU A 474 27.75 -16.18 -9.29
C GLU A 474 26.93 -16.81 -8.15
N ALA A 475 25.70 -17.23 -8.41
CA ALA A 475 24.86 -17.89 -7.42
C ALA A 475 25.43 -19.23 -6.97
N TYR A 476 26.04 -19.98 -7.89
CA TYR A 476 26.70 -21.25 -7.55
C TYR A 476 27.96 -21.05 -6.71
N ALA A 477 28.68 -19.92 -6.88
CA ALA A 477 29.83 -19.57 -6.04
C ALA A 477 29.46 -19.27 -4.58
N LEU A 478 28.15 -18.97 -4.33
CA LEU A 478 27.63 -18.76 -2.98
C LEU A 478 27.08 -20.04 -2.33
N ASP A 479 27.05 -21.18 -3.03
CA ASP A 479 26.52 -22.42 -2.44
C ASP A 479 27.33 -22.82 -1.20
N GLY A 480 26.66 -22.98 -0.07
CA GLY A 480 27.25 -23.27 1.23
C GLY A 480 27.97 -22.06 1.89
N ALA A 481 27.97 -20.88 1.28
CA ALA A 481 28.61 -19.72 1.88
C ALA A 481 27.79 -19.20 3.08
N SER A 482 28.50 -18.89 4.16
CA SER A 482 27.95 -18.30 5.39
C SER A 482 28.81 -17.12 5.83
N PHE A 483 28.17 -16.02 6.19
CA PHE A 483 28.80 -14.77 6.59
C PHE A 483 28.22 -14.30 7.92
N ARG A 484 29.05 -14.20 8.94
CA ARG A 484 28.68 -13.71 10.28
C ARG A 484 29.02 -12.23 10.40
N VAL A 485 28.14 -11.47 11.06
CA VAL A 485 28.42 -10.06 11.40
C VAL A 485 29.65 -9.97 12.29
N ARG A 486 30.57 -9.07 11.97
CA ARG A 486 31.76 -8.80 12.77
C ARG A 486 31.37 -8.26 14.14
N GLU A 487 32.04 -8.69 15.18
CA GLU A 487 31.80 -8.23 16.55
C GLU A 487 31.96 -6.71 16.67
N GLY A 488 31.03 -6.06 17.39
CA GLY A 488 31.02 -4.61 17.58
C GLY A 488 30.29 -3.80 16.48
N GLU A 489 29.82 -4.43 15.42
CA GLU A 489 29.01 -3.77 14.40
C GLU A 489 27.58 -3.44 14.92
N PRO A 490 26.93 -2.35 14.44
CA PRO A 490 25.58 -1.95 14.88
C PRO A 490 24.47 -2.80 14.21
N SER A 491 24.52 -4.11 14.42
CA SER A 491 23.71 -5.10 13.69
C SER A 491 22.19 -4.93 13.93
N GLN A 492 21.77 -4.28 15.04
CA GLN A 492 20.36 -4.06 15.37
C GLN A 492 19.64 -3.19 14.34
N ALA A 493 20.37 -2.34 13.61
CA ALA A 493 19.80 -1.51 12.54
C ALA A 493 19.46 -2.31 11.28
N ALA A 494 20.11 -3.48 11.08
CA ALA A 494 19.95 -4.31 9.89
C ALA A 494 18.86 -5.40 10.06
N GLY A 495 17.74 -5.08 10.69
CA GLY A 495 16.59 -5.98 10.72
C GLY A 495 15.90 -6.06 9.37
N LEU A 496 15.31 -7.22 9.04
CA LEU A 496 14.61 -7.40 7.76
C LEU A 496 13.25 -6.68 7.74
N MET A 497 12.56 -6.61 8.89
CA MET A 497 11.28 -5.90 9.01
C MET A 497 11.44 -4.39 8.73
N PRO A 498 10.55 -3.76 7.91
CA PRO A 498 10.62 -2.33 7.64
C PRO A 498 10.49 -1.48 8.92
N VAL A 499 11.26 -0.39 9.01
CA VAL A 499 11.35 0.46 10.22
C VAL A 499 10.00 1.05 10.60
N ILE A 500 9.21 1.49 9.62
CA ILE A 500 7.88 2.03 9.90
C ILE A 500 6.98 1.01 10.61
N PHE A 501 7.03 -0.26 10.21
CA PHE A 501 6.25 -1.33 10.84
C PHE A 501 6.85 -1.79 12.18
N GLN A 502 8.19 -1.73 12.32
CA GLN A 502 8.81 -1.91 13.64
C GLN A 502 8.25 -0.91 14.66
N ILE A 503 8.09 0.36 14.25
CA ILE A 503 7.54 1.42 15.11
C ILE A 503 6.05 1.19 15.38
N MET A 504 5.26 1.02 14.33
CA MET A 504 3.79 0.93 14.43
C MET A 504 3.31 -0.31 15.20
N GLN A 505 4.09 -1.39 15.19
CA GLN A 505 3.76 -2.64 15.87
C GLN A 505 4.64 -2.88 17.12
N SER A 506 5.52 -1.95 17.47
CA SER A 506 6.54 -2.16 18.54
C SER A 506 7.31 -3.47 18.37
N ASN A 507 7.58 -3.86 17.13
CA ASN A 507 8.16 -5.14 16.73
C ASN A 507 9.60 -4.96 16.24
N TYR A 508 10.52 -4.71 17.16
CA TYR A 508 11.92 -4.40 16.83
C TYR A 508 12.76 -5.66 16.69
N PRO A 509 13.65 -5.76 15.66
CA PRO A 509 14.58 -6.85 15.51
C PRO A 509 15.63 -6.82 16.62
N LYS A 510 16.23 -7.98 16.89
CA LYS A 510 17.36 -8.10 17.85
C LYS A 510 18.73 -7.90 17.18
N GLY A 511 18.74 -7.71 15.88
CA GLY A 511 19.92 -7.50 15.07
C GLY A 511 20.32 -8.68 14.21
N LEU A 512 20.88 -8.37 13.05
CA LEU A 512 21.44 -9.37 12.15
C LEU A 512 22.62 -10.08 12.79
N GLU A 513 22.62 -11.38 12.71
CA GLU A 513 23.72 -12.23 13.18
C GLU A 513 24.49 -12.84 12.00
N ARG A 514 23.76 -13.34 10.99
CA ARG A 514 24.33 -14.12 9.90
C ARG A 514 23.51 -14.03 8.62
N VAL A 515 24.19 -14.09 7.49
CA VAL A 515 23.57 -14.31 6.17
C VAL A 515 24.23 -15.53 5.55
N SER A 516 23.45 -16.52 5.11
CA SER A 516 23.99 -17.72 4.47
C SER A 516 23.20 -18.08 3.22
N PHE A 517 23.85 -18.79 2.31
CA PHE A 517 23.33 -19.16 1.00
C PHE A 517 23.46 -20.64 0.75
N ALA A 518 22.51 -21.21 0.04
CA ALA A 518 22.58 -22.58 -0.44
C ALA A 518 21.81 -22.72 -1.76
N VAL A 519 22.36 -23.45 -2.70
CA VAL A 519 21.64 -23.86 -3.90
C VAL A 519 20.79 -25.09 -3.56
N ARG A 520 19.49 -25.00 -3.81
CA ARG A 520 18.52 -26.06 -3.53
C ARG A 520 17.63 -26.30 -4.75
N ARG A 521 17.12 -27.52 -4.88
CA ARG A 521 16.08 -27.82 -5.86
C ARG A 521 14.70 -27.75 -5.23
N ASN A 522 13.77 -27.06 -5.90
CA ASN A 522 12.37 -27.01 -5.48
C ASN A 522 11.63 -28.32 -5.87
N SER A 523 10.34 -28.40 -5.53
CA SER A 523 9.50 -29.56 -5.85
C SER A 523 9.29 -29.80 -7.36
N ALA A 524 9.53 -28.78 -8.19
CA ALA A 524 9.51 -28.88 -9.66
C ALA A 524 10.86 -29.27 -10.26
N GLY A 525 11.92 -29.45 -9.42
CA GLY A 525 13.28 -29.79 -9.85
C GLY A 525 14.12 -28.60 -10.27
N GLU A 526 13.62 -27.36 -10.16
CA GLU A 526 14.35 -26.14 -10.51
C GLU A 526 15.35 -25.77 -9.42
N GLU A 527 16.56 -25.40 -9.81
CA GLU A 527 17.58 -24.90 -8.89
C GLU A 527 17.26 -23.48 -8.45
N GLN A 528 17.46 -23.20 -7.16
CA GLN A 528 17.17 -21.92 -6.52
C GLN A 528 18.29 -21.56 -5.57
N LEU A 529 18.71 -20.29 -5.56
CA LEU A 529 19.52 -19.75 -4.49
C LEU A 529 18.62 -19.44 -3.30
N VAL A 530 18.81 -20.15 -2.21
CA VAL A 530 18.11 -19.94 -0.94
C VAL A 530 18.99 -19.10 -0.04
N CYS A 531 18.48 -17.99 0.42
CA CYS A 531 19.10 -17.12 1.42
C CYS A 531 18.48 -17.39 2.80
N THR A 532 19.33 -17.52 3.81
CA THR A 532 18.90 -17.48 5.22
C THR A 532 19.43 -16.19 5.84
N TYR A 533 18.53 -15.31 6.22
CA TYR A 533 18.80 -14.06 6.92
C TYR A 533 18.49 -14.28 8.40
N ALA A 534 19.52 -14.53 9.21
CA ALA A 534 19.39 -14.90 10.61
C ALA A 534 19.59 -13.68 11.52
N GLU A 535 18.56 -13.33 12.26
CA GLU A 535 18.60 -12.41 13.40
C GLU A 535 18.76 -13.23 14.71
N GLN A 536 19.09 -12.58 15.82
CA GLN A 536 19.35 -13.27 17.10
C GLN A 536 18.20 -14.15 17.61
N GLU A 537 16.95 -13.81 17.26
CA GLU A 537 15.75 -14.51 17.74
C GLU A 537 14.92 -15.15 16.61
N ALA A 538 15.28 -14.90 15.35
CA ALA A 538 14.51 -15.36 14.20
C ALA A 538 15.41 -15.60 12.99
N ALA A 539 15.03 -16.54 12.14
CA ALA A 539 15.69 -16.75 10.86
C ALA A 539 14.64 -16.71 9.74
N TYR A 540 14.90 -15.88 8.73
CA TYR A 540 14.06 -15.73 7.56
C TYR A 540 14.69 -16.48 6.40
N VAL A 541 13.99 -17.46 5.87
CA VAL A 541 14.48 -18.31 4.76
C VAL A 541 13.64 -18.03 3.53
N PHE A 542 14.30 -17.67 2.44
CA PHE A 542 13.62 -17.34 1.20
C PHE A 542 14.47 -17.68 -0.03
N SER A 543 13.80 -18.02 -1.13
CA SER A 543 14.44 -18.22 -2.43
C SER A 543 14.53 -16.91 -3.18
N VAL A 544 15.68 -16.68 -3.82
CA VAL A 544 15.97 -15.48 -4.62
C VAL A 544 15.53 -15.70 -6.07
N GLY A 545 14.74 -14.77 -6.61
CA GLY A 545 14.34 -14.77 -8.02
C GLY A 545 15.25 -13.85 -8.85
N PHE A 546 15.85 -14.35 -9.92
CA PHE A 546 16.77 -13.57 -10.76
C PHE A 546 16.14 -13.03 -12.05
N GLN A 547 15.06 -13.62 -12.51
CA GLN A 547 14.28 -13.14 -13.67
C GLN A 547 12.93 -12.55 -13.23
N LYS A 548 12.25 -13.26 -12.34
CA LYS A 548 11.05 -12.81 -11.64
C LYS A 548 11.24 -13.05 -10.16
N SER A 549 10.78 -12.12 -9.35
CA SER A 549 10.78 -12.23 -7.89
C SER A 549 9.99 -13.45 -7.42
N ARG A 550 10.44 -14.08 -6.34
CA ARG A 550 9.78 -15.25 -5.74
C ARG A 550 8.99 -14.84 -4.50
N ARG A 551 7.75 -15.28 -4.43
CA ARG A 551 6.87 -14.99 -3.29
C ARG A 551 7.19 -15.89 -2.10
N VAL A 552 7.14 -15.31 -0.91
CA VAL A 552 7.32 -16.01 0.37
C VAL A 552 6.54 -15.30 1.46
N CYS A 553 5.90 -16.06 2.36
CA CYS A 553 5.33 -15.49 3.58
C CYS A 553 6.37 -15.52 4.70
N LEU A 554 6.79 -14.35 5.17
CA LEU A 554 7.74 -14.18 6.27
C LEU A 554 6.98 -13.84 7.56
N TYR A 555 7.43 -14.39 8.68
CA TYR A 555 6.77 -14.23 9.98
C TYR A 555 7.66 -13.44 10.94
N PHE A 556 7.25 -12.21 11.25
CA PHE A 556 7.95 -11.34 12.20
C PHE A 556 7.28 -11.42 13.58
N ARG A 557 7.86 -12.22 14.48
CA ARG A 557 7.25 -12.55 15.79
C ARG A 557 5.80 -13.03 15.68
N GLY A 558 5.55 -13.90 14.71
CA GLY A 558 4.23 -14.48 14.46
C GLY A 558 3.31 -13.66 13.54
N GLU A 559 3.66 -12.42 13.22
CA GLU A 559 2.93 -11.59 12.25
C GLU A 559 3.34 -11.94 10.82
N PRO A 560 2.44 -12.46 9.97
CA PRO A 560 2.78 -12.84 8.60
C PRO A 560 2.80 -11.63 7.66
N PHE A 561 3.80 -11.61 6.75
CA PHE A 561 3.87 -10.68 5.62
C PHE A 561 4.20 -11.44 4.34
N LEU A 562 3.35 -11.28 3.34
CA LEU A 562 3.65 -11.79 2.00
C LEU A 562 4.67 -10.87 1.33
N CYS A 563 5.80 -11.45 0.93
CA CYS A 563 6.90 -10.72 0.32
C CYS A 563 7.21 -11.30 -1.07
N ALA A 564 7.78 -10.47 -1.95
CA ALA A 564 8.44 -10.90 -3.17
C ALA A 564 9.95 -10.63 -3.05
N VAL A 565 10.77 -11.63 -3.33
CA VAL A 565 12.23 -11.53 -3.24
C VAL A 565 12.84 -11.65 -4.60
N GLY A 566 13.46 -10.56 -5.07
CA GLY A 566 14.25 -10.48 -6.29
C GLY A 566 15.74 -10.39 -5.98
N GLY A 567 16.58 -10.79 -6.94
CA GLY A 567 18.02 -10.68 -6.85
C GLY A 567 18.68 -10.33 -8.18
N ALA A 568 19.79 -9.62 -8.11
CA ALA A 568 20.64 -9.33 -9.26
C ALA A 568 22.11 -9.32 -8.83
N PHE A 569 22.96 -9.87 -9.67
CA PHE A 569 24.42 -9.73 -9.54
C PHE A 569 24.90 -8.56 -10.40
N THR A 570 25.72 -7.71 -9.82
CA THR A 570 26.42 -6.60 -10.48
C THR A 570 27.88 -6.56 -10.04
N ARG A 571 28.63 -5.63 -10.61
CA ARG A 571 29.99 -5.32 -10.13
C ARG A 571 30.06 -3.85 -9.74
N ASP A 572 30.80 -3.56 -8.68
CA ASP A 572 31.13 -2.18 -8.29
C ASP A 572 32.32 -1.63 -9.10
N GLU A 573 32.73 -0.40 -8.80
CA GLU A 573 33.83 0.31 -9.48
C GLU A 573 35.19 -0.39 -9.29
N ASP A 574 35.36 -1.11 -8.19
CA ASP A 574 36.57 -1.86 -7.86
C ASP A 574 36.53 -3.31 -8.39
N GLY A 575 35.46 -3.71 -9.05
CA GLY A 575 35.26 -5.03 -9.65
C GLY A 575 34.75 -6.09 -8.67
N HIS A 576 34.36 -5.74 -7.44
CA HIS A 576 33.78 -6.68 -6.50
C HIS A 576 32.42 -7.17 -7.01
N THR A 577 32.13 -8.45 -6.79
CA THR A 577 30.79 -8.98 -7.05
C THR A 577 29.83 -8.44 -6.02
N VAL A 578 28.72 -7.87 -6.47
CA VAL A 578 27.65 -7.34 -5.62
C VAL A 578 26.37 -8.14 -5.85
N LEU A 579 25.86 -8.79 -4.81
CA LEU A 579 24.50 -9.33 -4.81
C LEU A 579 23.55 -8.28 -4.24
N ARG A 580 22.65 -7.78 -5.08
CA ARG A 580 21.53 -6.95 -4.67
C ARG A 580 20.32 -7.84 -4.47
N LEU A 581 19.79 -7.86 -3.25
CA LEU A 581 18.51 -8.49 -2.89
C LEU A 581 17.47 -7.39 -2.70
N THR A 582 16.30 -7.57 -3.27
CA THR A 582 15.13 -6.70 -3.06
C THR A 582 14.03 -7.52 -2.42
N VAL A 583 13.58 -7.13 -1.24
CA VAL A 583 12.47 -7.75 -0.51
C VAL A 583 11.32 -6.75 -0.50
N GLU A 584 10.36 -6.96 -1.39
CA GLU A 584 9.15 -6.15 -1.48
C GLU A 584 8.07 -6.74 -0.56
N PHE A 585 7.56 -5.93 0.36
CA PHE A 585 6.45 -6.32 1.25
C PHE A 585 5.13 -6.07 0.52
N LEU A 586 4.58 -7.10 -0.14
CA LEU A 586 3.48 -6.95 -1.09
C LEU A 586 2.17 -6.43 -0.47
N GLU A 587 2.00 -6.56 0.83
CA GLU A 587 0.82 -6.10 1.57
C GLU A 587 0.98 -4.66 2.10
N THR A 588 2.20 -4.10 2.05
CA THR A 588 2.55 -2.81 2.64
C THR A 588 3.36 -1.97 1.67
N PRO A 589 3.53 -0.67 1.90
CA PRO A 589 4.27 0.19 0.98
C PRO A 589 5.80 0.07 1.06
N CYS A 590 6.32 -0.92 1.74
CA CYS A 590 7.75 -0.96 2.07
C CYS A 590 8.53 -1.94 1.20
N THR A 591 9.76 -1.57 0.89
CA THR A 591 10.74 -2.42 0.21
C THR A 591 12.07 -2.33 0.95
N ARG A 592 12.72 -3.47 1.21
CA ARG A 592 14.10 -3.58 1.68
C ARG A 592 15.02 -3.91 0.52
N THR A 593 16.06 -3.11 0.34
CA THR A 593 17.18 -3.43 -0.58
C THR A 593 18.42 -3.76 0.25
N ILE A 594 18.99 -4.94 0.03
CA ILE A 594 20.18 -5.43 0.70
C ILE A 594 21.24 -5.62 -0.37
N LYS A 595 22.38 -4.96 -0.24
CA LYS A 595 23.54 -5.09 -1.14
C LYS A 595 24.67 -5.77 -0.37
N LEU A 596 25.15 -6.88 -0.90
CA LEU A 596 26.29 -7.64 -0.36
C LEU A 596 27.46 -7.50 -1.34
N PHE A 597 28.50 -6.80 -0.92
CA PHE A 597 29.74 -6.61 -1.66
C PHE A 597 30.73 -7.67 -1.19
N PHE A 598 31.12 -8.59 -2.07
CA PHE A 598 32.02 -9.67 -1.75
C PHE A 598 33.46 -9.32 -2.16
N ASP A 599 34.40 -9.40 -1.23
CA ASP A 599 35.79 -9.12 -1.51
C ASP A 599 36.37 -10.13 -2.49
N THR A 600 37.19 -9.62 -3.42
CA THR A 600 37.89 -10.40 -4.46
C THR A 600 39.31 -10.80 -4.05
N ASP A 601 39.81 -10.23 -2.95
CA ASP A 601 41.20 -10.43 -2.47
C ASP A 601 41.42 -11.75 -1.71
N GLY A 602 40.37 -12.57 -1.57
CA GLY A 602 40.42 -13.83 -0.82
C GLY A 602 40.40 -13.65 0.71
N SER A 603 40.16 -12.43 1.21
CA SER A 603 40.02 -12.15 2.66
C SER A 603 38.87 -12.90 3.32
N GLY A 604 37.89 -13.33 2.50
CA GLY A 604 36.70 -13.98 3.00
C GLY A 604 35.78 -13.00 3.74
N THR A 605 35.84 -11.71 3.42
CA THR A 605 34.97 -10.69 3.99
C THR A 605 33.87 -10.26 3.02
N ALA A 606 32.84 -9.63 3.53
CA ALA A 606 31.82 -8.96 2.74
C ALA A 606 31.32 -7.71 3.47
N LEU A 607 30.88 -6.71 2.71
CA LEU A 607 30.20 -5.52 3.24
C LEU A 607 28.72 -5.65 2.92
N LEU A 608 27.85 -5.57 3.94
CA LEU A 608 26.42 -5.48 3.78
C LEU A 608 25.98 -4.02 3.91
N ARG A 609 25.26 -3.52 2.90
CA ARG A 609 24.54 -2.26 2.95
C ARG A 609 23.04 -2.52 2.82
N GLN A 610 22.25 -1.86 3.64
CA GLN A 610 20.80 -2.00 3.60
C GLN A 610 20.16 -0.63 3.41
N GLU A 611 19.11 -0.59 2.60
CA GLU A 611 18.31 0.58 2.30
C GLU A 611 16.82 0.21 2.40
N GLU A 612 15.97 1.19 2.62
CA GLU A 612 14.51 1.01 2.69
C GLU A 612 13.80 2.07 1.84
N THR A 613 12.71 1.67 1.21
CA THR A 613 11.72 2.58 0.62
C THR A 613 10.42 2.42 1.42
N PRO A 614 9.80 3.51 1.95
CA PRO A 614 10.27 4.89 1.93
C PRO A 614 11.56 5.10 2.72
N GLY A 615 12.43 6.00 2.24
CA GLY A 615 13.79 6.17 2.75
C GLY A 615 13.92 7.01 4.02
N ALA A 616 15.17 7.18 4.46
CA ALA A 616 15.52 7.89 5.69
C ALA A 616 14.97 9.32 5.78
N ARG A 617 14.87 10.02 4.65
CA ARG A 617 14.33 11.38 4.59
C ARG A 617 12.88 11.41 5.08
N PHE A 618 12.05 10.49 4.62
CA PHE A 618 10.65 10.39 5.04
C PHE A 618 10.53 10.21 6.57
N ILE A 619 11.29 9.28 7.15
CA ILE A 619 11.28 9.05 8.59
C ILE A 619 11.78 10.28 9.35
N TYR A 620 12.86 10.92 8.88
CA TYR A 620 13.42 12.13 9.50
C TYR A 620 12.42 13.30 9.52
N GLU A 621 11.77 13.58 8.38
CA GLU A 621 10.77 14.66 8.29
C GLU A 621 9.60 14.44 9.24
N ASN A 622 9.14 13.20 9.40
CA ASN A 622 8.10 12.85 10.36
C ASN A 622 8.57 13.03 11.82
N VAL A 623 9.76 12.53 12.15
CA VAL A 623 10.33 12.70 13.50
C VAL A 623 10.56 14.18 13.83
N LEU A 624 10.95 14.99 12.84
CA LEU A 624 11.14 16.42 13.01
C LEU A 624 9.81 17.14 13.24
N ALA A 625 8.75 16.79 12.51
CA ALA A 625 7.42 17.36 12.70
C ALA A 625 6.88 17.04 14.10
N GLU A 626 7.00 15.80 14.56
CA GLU A 626 6.63 15.40 15.92
C GLU A 626 7.46 16.13 17.00
N LYS A 627 8.77 16.27 16.77
CA LYS A 627 9.63 17.03 17.67
C LYS A 627 9.13 18.47 17.81
N GLN A 628 8.76 19.13 16.72
CA GLN A 628 8.26 20.50 16.70
C GLN A 628 6.91 20.63 17.42
N GLU A 629 5.99 19.68 17.21
CA GLU A 629 4.69 19.65 17.89
C GLU A 629 4.85 19.48 19.40
N ILE A 630 5.71 18.57 19.84
CA ILE A 630 6.00 18.35 21.26
C ILE A 630 6.74 19.53 21.86
N ALA A 631 7.66 20.16 21.13
CA ALA A 631 8.42 21.34 21.58
C ALA A 631 7.53 22.58 21.80
N ALA A 632 6.39 22.67 21.13
CA ALA A 632 5.40 23.70 21.38
C ALA A 632 4.75 23.61 22.79
N GLN A 633 4.97 22.51 23.54
CA GLN A 633 4.46 22.36 24.90
C GLN A 633 5.43 22.96 25.94
N PRO A 634 4.98 23.88 26.84
CA PRO A 634 5.87 24.74 27.66
C PRO A 634 6.88 24.01 28.56
N VAL A 635 6.56 22.79 29.01
CA VAL A 635 7.39 22.05 29.99
C VAL A 635 8.47 21.20 29.31
N ILE A 636 8.30 20.84 28.05
CA ILE A 636 9.10 19.84 27.35
C ILE A 636 9.93 20.45 26.24
N GLY A 637 9.45 21.58 25.69
CA GLY A 637 10.09 22.28 24.59
C GLY A 637 11.58 22.54 24.82
N ALA A 638 11.92 23.07 25.98
CA ALA A 638 13.31 23.38 26.36
C ALA A 638 14.27 22.17 26.40
N ALA A 639 13.75 20.97 26.60
CA ALA A 639 14.56 19.74 26.56
C ALA A 639 14.74 19.21 25.13
N LEU A 640 13.70 19.30 24.31
CA LEU A 640 13.73 18.85 22.91
C LEU A 640 14.43 19.83 21.97
N GLU A 641 14.39 21.13 22.25
CA GLU A 641 15.16 22.16 21.53
C GLU A 641 16.69 21.93 21.59
N LYS A 642 17.16 21.25 22.64
CA LYS A 642 18.58 20.89 22.78
C LYS A 642 19.04 19.76 21.87
N ILE A 643 18.09 19.02 21.26
CA ILE A 643 18.43 17.97 20.29
C ILE A 643 18.72 18.65 18.96
N ASP A 644 19.98 18.60 18.53
CA ASP A 644 20.42 19.11 17.24
C ASP A 644 19.73 18.34 16.10
N ASN A 645 19.16 19.06 15.14
CA ASN A 645 18.45 18.48 14.00
C ASN A 645 19.40 17.71 13.06
N ASP A 646 20.62 18.21 12.84
CA ASP A 646 21.63 17.55 12.01
C ASP A 646 22.07 16.23 12.65
N TYR A 647 22.22 16.24 13.98
CA TYR A 647 22.50 15.01 14.73
C TYR A 647 21.36 14.00 14.65
N LEU A 648 20.10 14.45 14.71
CA LEU A 648 18.91 13.61 14.56
C LEU A 648 18.85 13.03 13.15
N GLU A 649 19.07 13.83 12.11
CA GLU A 649 19.11 13.36 10.73
C GLU A 649 20.20 12.29 10.52
N TYR A 650 21.41 12.57 11.00
CA TYR A 650 22.52 11.61 10.96
C TYR A 650 22.13 10.27 11.61
N LYS A 651 21.47 10.30 12.77
CA LYS A 651 21.05 9.08 13.47
C LYS A 651 19.97 8.32 12.72
N VAL A 652 18.97 9.01 12.19
CA VAL A 652 17.91 8.37 11.38
C VAL A 652 18.50 7.73 10.13
N ARG A 653 19.36 8.45 9.40
CA ARG A 653 20.06 7.89 8.22
C ARG A 653 20.83 6.62 8.56
N ARG A 654 21.57 6.64 9.66
CA ARG A 654 22.34 5.48 10.11
C ARG A 654 21.47 4.28 10.53
N ALA A 655 20.29 4.53 11.07
CA ALA A 655 19.33 3.49 11.41
C ALA A 655 18.62 2.90 10.19
N MET A 656 18.39 3.72 9.16
CA MET A 656 17.68 3.33 7.94
C MET A 656 18.60 2.73 6.87
N SER A 657 19.90 3.09 6.89
CA SER A 657 20.89 2.65 5.91
C SER A 657 22.13 2.12 6.63
N PRO A 658 22.03 1.00 7.37
CA PRO A 658 23.16 0.42 8.09
C PRO A 658 24.20 -0.18 7.12
N GLU A 659 25.47 -0.05 7.50
CA GLU A 659 26.59 -0.74 6.88
C GLU A 659 27.23 -1.68 7.90
N LEU A 660 27.42 -2.94 7.53
CA LEU A 660 27.95 -3.99 8.40
C LEU A 660 29.06 -4.76 7.69
N HIS A 661 30.19 -4.95 8.37
CA HIS A 661 31.23 -5.86 7.90
C HIS A 661 30.90 -7.29 8.32
N LEU A 662 31.01 -8.20 7.38
CA LEU A 662 30.75 -9.62 7.54
C LEU A 662 32.02 -10.41 7.35
N ILE A 663 32.14 -11.52 8.06
CA ILE A 663 33.28 -12.46 7.98
C ILE A 663 32.72 -13.81 7.55
N ARG A 664 33.32 -14.42 6.52
CA ARG A 664 32.95 -15.76 6.04
C ARG A 664 33.31 -16.81 7.08
N GLU A 665 32.40 -17.73 7.35
CA GLU A 665 32.59 -18.88 8.25
C GLU A 665 33.02 -20.14 7.50
#